data_743edef362909bb0afb762269e2cfbd0
#
_entry.id   743edef362909bb0afb762269e2cfbd0
#
_cell.length_a   1.000
_cell.length_b   1.000
_cell.length_c   1.000
_cell.angle_alpha   90.00
_cell.angle_beta   90.00
_cell.angle_gamma   90.00
#
_symmetry.space_group_name_H-M   'P 1'
#
loop_
_entity.id
_entity.type
_entity.pdbx_description
1 polymer ?
#
loop_
_entity_poly.entity_id
_entity_poly.type
_entity_poly.pdbx_seq_one_letter_code
_entity_poly.pdbx_strand_id
1 'polypeptide(L)'
;MSITPSKLANQLLRFFCAPHRLEEVQGDLHEEFTYQVQRMGERRARWRYWWDVLGFIKPFAIKRKSTDQYSNPAITDMLRTYFKIAFRNLSQNKGYSTLTIFGLALGLAVSLFSILYVADEFSYDRFNEKADRIYRINSDISFSLKGLKAATSPTPMGETLKRDFPEVEEATRLGKYGSHLVKSDQIVIREQGVLYADSTVFSVFTLSVLAGNPTKALAEPQSVVITESISKKYFGTTDALNRVLVFDDNDVRHVTAVIKDIPAQSHVQADFLLPLHETKDAKAAKWGNHIFTTYLLLKPGTNPQAVEAKFEKILQTYVDPALRRYFNTSLAETRKAGNYFNYSLIPLTKIHLYSDREGELSPNNSIQYVYLFLIIGLFILLIAVFNFINLTTARSAKRAREVGVRKVAGSTRAELVFQFLSESLLTTFFALLAGVGLVYFLLPAFNTLAAKKLVFDQVIDVSSVLYLLAGTGFVGLLAGLYPALYLSSFKPITALAGKVWVMPGRQSLRSYLVIFQFSLSVLLIIGTLLINQQMRYIQTKKLGFDKEQVVIINTAQSTEQDVTTFKREVLRSPAIKTGTVSGFLPVTSNRWNDMWYPEEETDQKLSVGMQEWQVDPDYVATLGMQLLKGRNFTAGRIADNQTVIINESAAKQFGYQHPVGKTIHKTGGEQLTIIGVVKDFHYESLRNTIEPVGLVLDATALGGNAGHSFDNVSFRFQTADVSTALASIERTWKQIALGRPFTYSFLSEEFDAMYRAEQRIEQLFMVFASVAILIACLGLFGLSAFAAEQRQKEIGVRKVLGASVTGIVTLLSKDFLKPVLIAIVIASPVAWWAMTKWLQGFAYKVDMDWWVFAVAGFLSIGIALLTISVQSIKAALVNPVKSLRSE
;
A
#
# COMPACT_ATOMS: atom_id res chain seq x y z
N MET A 1 -52.95 -4.18 35.11
CA MET A 1 -52.66 -3.59 33.81
C MET A 1 -52.56 -4.71 32.81
N SER A 2 -53.43 -4.76 31.78
CA SER A 2 -53.38 -5.78 30.74
C SER A 2 -52.11 -5.54 29.87
N ILE A 3 -51.17 -6.49 29.93
CA ILE A 3 -49.97 -6.47 29.10
C ILE A 3 -50.39 -6.66 27.65
N THR A 4 -50.14 -5.68 26.79
CA THR A 4 -50.50 -5.72 25.36
C THR A 4 -49.32 -6.07 24.47
N PRO A 5 -49.53 -6.84 23.39
CA PRO A 5 -48.50 -7.11 22.40
C PRO A 5 -47.97 -5.85 21.70
N SER A 6 -46.84 -5.97 20.94
CA SER A 6 -46.22 -4.88 20.21
C SER A 6 -47.21 -4.25 19.20
N LYS A 7 -47.46 -2.93 19.30
CA LYS A 7 -48.33 -2.19 18.38
C LYS A 7 -47.84 -2.29 16.93
N LEU A 8 -46.47 -2.25 16.71
CA LEU A 8 -45.87 -2.38 15.40
C LEU A 8 -46.05 -3.76 14.78
N ALA A 9 -45.96 -4.84 15.58
CA ALA A 9 -46.21 -6.20 15.10
C ALA A 9 -47.66 -6.39 14.68
N ASN A 10 -48.60 -5.81 15.42
CA ASN A 10 -50.06 -5.80 15.06
C ASN A 10 -50.33 -4.97 13.81
N GLN A 11 -49.64 -3.86 13.59
CA GLN A 11 -49.74 -3.09 12.36
C GLN A 11 -49.20 -3.87 11.16
N LEU A 12 -48.08 -4.59 11.32
CA LEU A 12 -47.51 -5.46 10.31
C LEU A 12 -48.50 -6.58 9.94
N LEU A 13 -49.13 -7.24 10.94
CA LEU A 13 -50.14 -8.26 10.73
C LEU A 13 -51.32 -7.71 9.93
N ARG A 14 -51.84 -6.53 10.26
CA ARG A 14 -52.90 -5.85 9.52
C ARG A 14 -52.55 -5.52 8.08
N PHE A 15 -51.28 -5.26 7.84
CA PHE A 15 -50.81 -4.92 6.49
C PHE A 15 -50.88 -6.11 5.53
N PHE A 16 -50.47 -7.30 5.92
CA PHE A 16 -50.46 -8.45 5.04
C PHE A 16 -51.61 -9.46 5.22
N CYS A 17 -52.26 -9.54 6.39
CA CYS A 17 -53.31 -10.51 6.63
C CYS A 17 -54.62 -10.10 5.92
N ALA A 18 -55.32 -11.10 5.38
CA ALA A 18 -56.64 -10.88 4.73
C ALA A 18 -57.69 -10.43 5.76
N PRO A 19 -58.54 -9.44 5.43
CA PRO A 19 -59.47 -8.82 6.39
C PRO A 19 -60.41 -9.83 7.07
N HIS A 20 -60.87 -10.85 6.34
CA HIS A 20 -61.81 -11.86 6.86
C HIS A 20 -61.15 -12.88 7.82
N ARG A 21 -59.82 -12.91 7.91
CA ARG A 21 -59.06 -13.78 8.84
C ARG A 21 -58.31 -13.01 9.90
N LEU A 22 -58.31 -11.70 9.79
CA LEU A 22 -57.49 -10.85 10.65
C LEU A 22 -57.86 -10.99 12.11
N GLU A 23 -59.17 -11.01 12.40
CA GLU A 23 -59.67 -11.13 13.78
C GLU A 23 -59.32 -12.47 14.40
N GLU A 24 -59.49 -13.57 13.65
CA GLU A 24 -59.17 -14.94 14.08
C GLU A 24 -57.65 -15.06 14.35
N VAL A 25 -56.79 -14.72 13.38
CA VAL A 25 -55.35 -14.80 13.53
C VAL A 25 -54.82 -13.86 14.63
N GLN A 26 -55.40 -12.67 14.78
CA GLN A 26 -55.03 -11.73 15.82
C GLN A 26 -55.45 -12.23 17.20
N GLY A 27 -56.62 -12.93 17.29
CA GLY A 27 -57.10 -13.58 18.50
C GLY A 27 -56.13 -14.67 18.96
N ASP A 28 -55.83 -15.62 18.08
CA ASP A 28 -54.93 -16.73 18.37
C ASP A 28 -53.53 -16.26 18.81
N LEU A 29 -52.99 -15.28 18.12
CA LEU A 29 -51.68 -14.69 18.47
C LEU A 29 -51.70 -13.93 19.80
N HIS A 30 -52.80 -13.29 20.17
CA HIS A 30 -52.94 -12.61 21.47
C HIS A 30 -53.12 -13.63 22.62
N GLU A 31 -53.82 -14.73 22.41
CA GLU A 31 -53.95 -15.80 23.37
C GLU A 31 -52.60 -16.47 23.64
N GLU A 32 -51.89 -16.83 22.56
CA GLU A 32 -50.54 -17.39 22.67
C GLU A 32 -49.57 -16.42 23.34
N PHE A 33 -49.65 -15.10 23.03
CA PHE A 33 -48.81 -14.08 23.67
C PHE A 33 -49.07 -14.03 25.18
N THR A 34 -50.36 -14.11 25.61
CA THR A 34 -50.71 -14.08 27.01
C THR A 34 -50.18 -15.30 27.75
N TYR A 35 -50.24 -16.48 27.13
CA TYR A 35 -49.65 -17.70 27.63
C TYR A 35 -48.11 -17.60 27.76
N GLN A 36 -47.47 -17.07 26.77
CA GLN A 36 -46.00 -16.90 26.77
C GLN A 36 -45.52 -15.85 27.76
N VAL A 37 -46.28 -14.79 28.04
CA VAL A 37 -45.97 -13.79 29.10
C VAL A 37 -45.90 -14.48 30.47
N GLN A 38 -46.80 -15.38 30.75
CA GLN A 38 -46.82 -16.12 32.01
C GLN A 38 -45.64 -17.11 32.13
N ARG A 39 -45.18 -17.67 31.01
CA ARG A 39 -44.13 -18.72 30.99
C ARG A 39 -42.69 -18.17 30.93
N MET A 40 -42.41 -17.12 30.21
CA MET A 40 -41.03 -16.67 29.92
C MET A 40 -40.80 -15.17 30.19
N GLY A 41 -41.77 -14.45 30.66
CA GLY A 41 -41.72 -13.03 30.98
C GLY A 41 -41.97 -12.12 29.78
N GLU A 42 -42.36 -10.87 30.06
CA GLU A 42 -42.85 -9.91 29.06
C GLU A 42 -41.88 -9.61 27.91
N ARG A 43 -40.61 -9.39 28.22
CA ARG A 43 -39.61 -9.04 27.17
C ARG A 43 -39.38 -10.16 26.14
N ARG A 44 -39.31 -11.40 26.60
CA ARG A 44 -39.10 -12.55 25.70
C ARG A 44 -40.38 -12.90 24.97
N ALA A 45 -41.55 -12.77 25.60
CA ALA A 45 -42.84 -12.96 24.95
C ALA A 45 -43.10 -11.93 23.83
N ARG A 46 -42.72 -10.65 24.00
CA ARG A 46 -42.82 -9.63 22.94
C ARG A 46 -41.95 -9.95 21.75
N TRP A 47 -40.73 -10.47 21.98
CA TRP A 47 -39.81 -10.88 20.90
C TRP A 47 -40.34 -12.09 20.16
N ARG A 48 -40.88 -13.07 20.86
CA ARG A 48 -41.50 -14.26 20.26
C ARG A 48 -42.74 -13.92 19.47
N TYR A 49 -43.55 -13.02 19.93
CA TYR A 49 -44.73 -12.52 19.22
C TYR A 49 -44.37 -11.91 17.84
N TRP A 50 -43.23 -11.27 17.73
CA TRP A 50 -42.71 -10.81 16.42
C TRP A 50 -42.44 -11.97 15.48
N TRP A 51 -41.82 -13.03 15.96
CA TRP A 51 -41.53 -14.23 15.16
C TRP A 51 -42.83 -14.96 14.78
N ASP A 52 -43.79 -15.04 15.66
CA ASP A 52 -45.06 -15.66 15.40
C ASP A 52 -45.85 -14.89 14.34
N VAL A 53 -45.89 -13.56 14.41
CA VAL A 53 -46.47 -12.70 13.36
C VAL A 53 -45.77 -12.91 12.00
N LEU A 54 -44.40 -12.97 11.98
CA LEU A 54 -43.64 -13.25 10.76
C LEU A 54 -43.86 -14.67 10.25
N GLY A 55 -44.08 -15.65 11.15
CA GLY A 55 -44.43 -17.03 10.81
C GLY A 55 -45.76 -17.17 10.11
N PHE A 56 -46.67 -16.20 10.29
CA PHE A 56 -47.96 -16.16 9.62
C PHE A 56 -47.90 -15.54 8.19
N ILE A 57 -46.73 -15.12 7.71
CA ILE A 57 -46.52 -14.72 6.30
C ILE A 57 -46.49 -16.01 5.44
N LYS A 58 -47.60 -16.71 5.37
CA LYS A 58 -47.80 -17.90 4.53
C LYS A 58 -48.75 -17.57 3.39
N PRO A 59 -48.69 -18.27 2.22
CA PRO A 59 -49.52 -17.97 1.07
C PRO A 59 -51.03 -17.94 1.32
N PHE A 60 -51.51 -18.62 2.36
CA PHE A 60 -52.93 -18.66 2.71
C PHE A 60 -53.39 -17.48 3.57
N ALA A 61 -52.52 -16.79 4.26
CA ALA A 61 -52.82 -15.67 5.15
C ALA A 61 -52.70 -14.31 4.46
N ILE A 62 -52.04 -14.27 3.30
CA ILE A 62 -51.78 -13.02 2.58
C ILE A 62 -53.05 -12.50 1.92
N LYS A 63 -53.31 -11.16 2.01
CA LYS A 63 -54.38 -10.49 1.29
C LYS A 63 -54.27 -10.77 -0.20
N ARG A 64 -55.08 -11.71 -0.73
CA ARG A 64 -55.36 -11.83 -2.14
C ARG A 64 -56.44 -10.80 -2.49
N LYS A 65 -56.14 -9.82 -3.35
CA LYS A 65 -57.15 -8.97 -3.93
C LYS A 65 -58.13 -9.89 -4.66
N SER A 66 -59.45 -9.79 -4.32
CA SER A 66 -60.51 -10.48 -5.01
C SER A 66 -60.45 -10.17 -6.50
N THR A 67 -60.41 -11.20 -7.27
CA THR A 67 -60.37 -11.21 -8.73
C THR A 67 -61.66 -10.67 -9.31
N ASP A 68 -61.70 -9.36 -9.57
CA ASP A 68 -62.51 -8.85 -10.65
C ASP A 68 -61.59 -8.68 -11.89
N GLN A 69 -61.74 -9.58 -12.78
CA GLN A 69 -61.50 -9.64 -14.22
C GLN A 69 -60.24 -8.98 -14.89
N TYR A 70 -59.15 -8.72 -14.21
CA TYR A 70 -57.78 -8.63 -14.80
C TYR A 70 -56.80 -8.96 -13.69
N SER A 71 -56.32 -10.20 -13.66
CA SER A 71 -55.30 -10.63 -12.69
C SER A 71 -53.99 -9.87 -12.94
N ASN A 72 -53.67 -8.90 -12.09
CA ASN A 72 -52.27 -8.42 -11.98
C ASN A 72 -51.45 -9.63 -11.53
N PRO A 73 -50.50 -10.11 -12.30
CA PRO A 73 -49.65 -11.24 -11.89
C PRO A 73 -48.96 -10.86 -10.58
N ALA A 74 -48.88 -11.83 -9.63
CA ALA A 74 -48.15 -11.62 -8.40
C ALA A 74 -46.73 -11.08 -8.71
N ILE A 75 -46.22 -10.16 -7.92
CA ILE A 75 -44.86 -9.56 -8.13
C ILE A 75 -43.82 -10.65 -8.40
N THR A 76 -43.97 -11.80 -7.76
CA THR A 76 -43.13 -12.99 -7.97
C THR A 76 -43.20 -13.56 -9.40
N ASP A 77 -44.38 -13.60 -10.00
CA ASP A 77 -44.58 -14.13 -11.35
C ASP A 77 -44.07 -13.14 -12.42
N MET A 78 -44.21 -11.85 -12.15
CA MET A 78 -43.63 -10.79 -12.97
C MET A 78 -42.10 -10.86 -12.92
N LEU A 79 -41.49 -10.93 -11.73
CA LEU A 79 -40.03 -11.08 -11.58
C LEU A 79 -39.54 -12.35 -12.29
N ARG A 80 -40.17 -13.49 -12.11
CA ARG A 80 -39.84 -14.75 -12.78
C ARG A 80 -39.86 -14.60 -14.31
N THR A 81 -40.87 -13.91 -14.83
CA THR A 81 -40.99 -13.64 -16.27
C THR A 81 -39.86 -12.70 -16.75
N TYR A 82 -39.55 -11.65 -16.00
CA TYR A 82 -38.47 -10.74 -16.36
C TYR A 82 -37.12 -11.43 -16.32
N PHE A 83 -36.83 -12.27 -15.34
CA PHE A 83 -35.61 -13.07 -15.28
C PHE A 83 -35.48 -14.04 -16.48
N LYS A 84 -36.60 -14.71 -16.85
CA LYS A 84 -36.63 -15.62 -18.01
C LYS A 84 -36.36 -14.88 -19.34
N ILE A 85 -36.94 -13.68 -19.48
CA ILE A 85 -36.74 -12.84 -20.66
C ILE A 85 -35.29 -12.33 -20.68
N ALA A 86 -34.75 -11.85 -19.56
CA ALA A 86 -33.39 -11.37 -19.42
C ALA A 86 -32.38 -12.48 -19.79
N PHE A 87 -32.54 -13.67 -19.22
CA PHE A 87 -31.68 -14.81 -19.53
C PHE A 87 -31.72 -15.22 -21.01
N ARG A 88 -32.92 -15.26 -21.61
CA ARG A 88 -33.08 -15.54 -23.03
C ARG A 88 -32.41 -14.49 -23.91
N ASN A 89 -32.51 -13.22 -23.57
CA ASN A 89 -31.84 -12.13 -24.28
C ASN A 89 -30.32 -12.23 -24.21
N LEU A 90 -29.77 -12.59 -23.05
CA LEU A 90 -28.34 -12.82 -22.86
C LEU A 90 -27.86 -14.00 -23.74
N SER A 91 -28.59 -15.10 -23.75
CA SER A 91 -28.23 -16.30 -24.50
C SER A 91 -28.36 -16.15 -26.02
N GLN A 92 -29.31 -15.37 -26.53
CA GLN A 92 -29.49 -15.10 -27.95
C GLN A 92 -28.42 -14.16 -28.52
N ASN A 93 -27.85 -13.28 -27.69
CA ASN A 93 -26.90 -12.26 -28.14
C ASN A 93 -25.50 -12.48 -27.56
N LYS A 94 -24.96 -13.69 -27.75
CA LYS A 94 -23.73 -14.15 -27.10
C LYS A 94 -22.55 -13.15 -27.18
N GLY A 95 -22.23 -12.66 -28.39
CA GLY A 95 -21.10 -11.75 -28.57
C GLY A 95 -21.21 -10.43 -27.77
N TYR A 96 -22.39 -9.84 -27.78
CA TYR A 96 -22.67 -8.62 -27.00
C TYR A 96 -22.65 -8.90 -25.49
N SER A 97 -23.33 -9.95 -25.07
CA SER A 97 -23.42 -10.32 -23.67
C SER A 97 -22.04 -10.64 -23.08
N THR A 98 -21.21 -11.40 -23.82
CA THR A 98 -19.84 -11.72 -23.41
C THR A 98 -18.99 -10.43 -23.26
N LEU A 99 -19.05 -9.53 -24.26
CA LEU A 99 -18.28 -8.30 -24.24
C LEU A 99 -18.68 -7.40 -23.08
N THR A 100 -19.98 -7.32 -22.78
CA THR A 100 -20.53 -6.51 -21.69
C THR A 100 -20.22 -7.11 -20.32
N ILE A 101 -20.44 -8.43 -20.15
CA ILE A 101 -20.13 -9.15 -18.91
C ILE A 101 -18.63 -9.12 -18.63
N PHE A 102 -17.79 -9.39 -19.62
CA PHE A 102 -16.35 -9.40 -19.46
C PHE A 102 -15.77 -8.02 -19.12
N GLY A 103 -16.22 -6.96 -19.81
CA GLY A 103 -15.79 -5.60 -19.52
C GLY A 103 -16.18 -5.15 -18.10
N LEU A 104 -17.39 -5.50 -17.65
CA LEU A 104 -17.85 -5.19 -16.29
C LEU A 104 -17.17 -6.07 -15.24
N ALA A 105 -16.90 -7.35 -15.56
CA ALA A 105 -16.17 -8.28 -14.69
C ALA A 105 -14.74 -7.82 -14.42
N LEU A 106 -14.03 -7.30 -15.44
CA LEU A 106 -12.71 -6.70 -15.28
C LEU A 106 -12.76 -5.49 -14.34
N GLY A 107 -13.73 -4.60 -14.55
CA GLY A 107 -13.91 -3.44 -13.68
C GLY A 107 -14.20 -3.81 -12.23
N LEU A 108 -15.09 -4.79 -12.01
CA LEU A 108 -15.42 -5.31 -10.68
C LEU A 108 -14.22 -6.02 -10.04
N ALA A 109 -13.45 -6.81 -10.80
CA ALA A 109 -12.28 -7.51 -10.29
C ALA A 109 -11.18 -6.53 -9.81
N VAL A 110 -10.87 -5.49 -10.60
CA VAL A 110 -9.89 -4.46 -10.20
C VAL A 110 -10.37 -3.69 -8.98
N SER A 111 -11.67 -3.33 -8.96
CA SER A 111 -12.24 -2.64 -7.80
C SER A 111 -12.18 -3.51 -6.54
N LEU A 112 -12.42 -4.81 -6.68
CA LEU A 112 -12.33 -5.74 -5.56
C LEU A 112 -10.88 -5.88 -5.07
N PHE A 113 -9.89 -5.99 -5.95
CA PHE A 113 -8.47 -5.95 -5.56
C PHE A 113 -8.11 -4.65 -4.84
N SER A 114 -8.61 -3.51 -5.32
CA SER A 114 -8.38 -2.23 -4.68
C SER A 114 -9.01 -2.17 -3.28
N ILE A 115 -10.24 -2.67 -3.11
CA ILE A 115 -10.93 -2.73 -1.82
C ILE A 115 -10.19 -3.66 -0.85
N LEU A 116 -9.77 -4.85 -1.31
CA LEU A 116 -9.01 -5.81 -0.49
C LEU A 116 -7.68 -5.21 -0.03
N TYR A 117 -6.95 -4.55 -0.94
CA TYR A 117 -5.71 -3.86 -0.60
C TYR A 117 -5.95 -2.76 0.44
N VAL A 118 -6.94 -1.91 0.24
CA VAL A 118 -7.31 -0.82 1.15
C VAL A 118 -7.75 -1.36 2.52
N ALA A 119 -8.55 -2.43 2.54
CA ALA A 119 -8.99 -3.07 3.78
C ALA A 119 -7.81 -3.67 4.56
N ASP A 120 -6.86 -4.31 3.87
CA ASP A 120 -5.63 -4.83 4.46
C ASP A 120 -4.79 -3.69 5.07
N GLU A 121 -4.59 -2.60 4.35
CA GLU A 121 -3.83 -1.43 4.82
C GLU A 121 -4.46 -0.75 6.06
N PHE A 122 -5.78 -0.67 6.13
CA PHE A 122 -6.49 -0.13 7.30
C PHE A 122 -6.63 -1.12 8.46
N SER A 123 -6.33 -2.40 8.25
CA SER A 123 -6.43 -3.44 9.29
C SER A 123 -5.20 -3.49 10.20
N TYR A 124 -4.11 -2.78 9.85
CA TYR A 124 -2.87 -2.80 10.61
C TYR A 124 -3.09 -2.46 12.09
N ASP A 125 -2.51 -3.31 12.94
CA ASP A 125 -2.49 -3.23 14.42
C ASP A 125 -3.86 -3.28 15.11
N ARG A 126 -4.95 -3.44 14.37
CA ARG A 126 -6.32 -3.51 14.91
C ARG A 126 -6.63 -4.83 15.61
N PHE A 127 -5.80 -5.85 15.46
CA PHE A 127 -5.91 -7.10 16.20
C PHE A 127 -5.60 -6.96 17.69
N ASN A 128 -4.92 -5.86 18.09
CA ASN A 128 -4.66 -5.56 19.48
C ASN A 128 -5.95 -5.12 20.17
N GLU A 129 -6.35 -5.83 21.23
CA GLU A 129 -7.58 -5.54 22.00
C GLU A 129 -7.62 -4.11 22.56
N LYS A 130 -6.43 -3.57 22.88
CA LYS A 130 -6.26 -2.24 23.46
C LYS A 130 -5.78 -1.19 22.42
N ALA A 131 -5.90 -1.47 21.12
CA ALA A 131 -5.35 -0.65 20.04
C ALA A 131 -5.71 0.85 20.16
N ASP A 132 -6.94 1.15 20.59
CA ASP A 132 -7.43 2.53 20.71
C ASP A 132 -6.80 3.33 21.87
N ARG A 133 -6.10 2.63 22.78
CA ARG A 133 -5.46 3.21 23.97
C ARG A 133 -3.94 3.15 23.92
N ILE A 134 -3.38 2.51 22.91
CA ILE A 134 -1.93 2.39 22.71
C ILE A 134 -1.44 3.54 21.84
N TYR A 135 -0.41 4.23 22.31
CA TYR A 135 0.22 5.34 21.61
C TYR A 135 1.73 5.16 21.60
N ARG A 136 2.37 5.47 20.48
CA ARG A 136 3.83 5.54 20.39
C ARG A 136 4.29 6.97 20.64
N ILE A 137 5.40 7.12 21.36
CA ILE A 137 6.09 8.39 21.54
C ILE A 137 6.99 8.63 20.33
N ASN A 138 6.87 9.81 19.74
CA ASN A 138 7.74 10.30 18.70
C ASN A 138 8.63 11.43 19.23
N SER A 139 9.82 11.57 18.69
CA SER A 139 10.73 12.67 18.98
C SER A 139 10.92 13.55 17.75
N ASP A 140 10.64 14.84 17.90
CA ASP A 140 10.90 15.88 16.90
C ASP A 140 11.98 16.80 17.46
N ILE A 141 13.19 16.69 16.92
CA ILE A 141 14.37 17.36 17.43
C ILE A 141 15.02 18.15 16.31
N SER A 142 15.21 19.42 16.47
CA SER A 142 15.97 20.25 15.55
C SER A 142 17.18 20.83 16.27
N PHE A 143 18.34 20.48 15.75
CA PHE A 143 19.57 21.20 15.99
C PHE A 143 20.08 21.62 14.62
N SER A 144 20.31 22.90 14.38
CA SER A 144 20.69 23.36 13.04
C SER A 144 19.52 23.32 12.00
N LEU A 145 19.83 23.42 10.72
CA LEU A 145 18.89 23.67 9.64
C LEU A 145 17.91 22.52 9.33
N LYS A 146 18.15 21.31 9.84
CA LYS A 146 17.25 20.16 9.64
C LYS A 146 16.87 19.50 10.94
N GLY A 147 15.56 19.22 11.09
CA GLY A 147 15.03 18.49 12.25
C GLY A 147 15.05 16.97 12.03
N LEU A 148 15.45 16.24 13.07
CA LEU A 148 15.29 14.80 13.18
C LEU A 148 13.85 14.49 13.59
N LYS A 149 13.13 13.73 12.79
CA LYS A 149 11.83 13.15 13.14
C LYS A 149 12.01 11.67 13.41
N ALA A 150 12.12 11.29 14.67
CA ALA A 150 12.39 9.92 15.06
C ALA A 150 11.14 9.21 15.61
N ALA A 151 11.02 7.93 15.28
CA ALA A 151 10.07 7.00 15.88
C ALA A 151 10.53 6.49 17.24
N THR A 152 11.71 6.90 17.67
CA THR A 152 12.37 6.49 18.90
C THR A 152 12.32 7.60 19.94
N SER A 153 12.53 7.26 21.21
CA SER A 153 12.52 8.17 22.34
C SER A 153 13.69 7.87 23.30
N PRO A 154 13.97 8.77 24.26
CA PRO A 154 15.01 8.56 25.26
C PRO A 154 14.80 7.27 26.06
N THR A 155 15.90 6.62 26.39
CA THR A 155 15.90 5.37 27.18
C THR A 155 15.01 5.42 28.44
N PRO A 156 15.03 6.45 29.30
CA PRO A 156 14.22 6.47 30.53
C PRO A 156 12.78 6.93 30.32
N MET A 157 12.37 7.27 29.09
CA MET A 157 11.07 7.92 28.81
C MET A 157 9.88 7.09 29.30
N GLY A 158 9.83 5.78 28.98
CA GLY A 158 8.69 4.92 29.32
C GLY A 158 8.46 4.81 30.83
N GLU A 159 9.53 4.52 31.58
CA GLU A 159 9.49 4.39 33.03
C GLU A 159 9.14 5.72 33.71
N THR A 160 9.70 6.82 33.22
CA THR A 160 9.44 8.16 33.74
C THR A 160 7.98 8.54 33.52
N LEU A 161 7.42 8.32 32.35
CA LEU A 161 6.02 8.63 32.08
C LEU A 161 5.07 7.77 32.91
N LYS A 162 5.35 6.47 33.06
CA LYS A 162 4.54 5.62 33.95
C LYS A 162 4.56 6.09 35.39
N ARG A 163 5.69 6.58 35.87
CA ARG A 163 5.84 7.09 37.26
C ARG A 163 5.19 8.45 37.46
N ASP A 164 5.38 9.37 36.51
CA ASP A 164 5.05 10.80 36.71
C ASP A 164 3.67 11.17 36.16
N PHE A 165 3.05 10.33 35.35
CA PHE A 165 1.76 10.58 34.67
C PHE A 165 0.72 9.54 35.08
N PRO A 166 -0.24 9.89 35.94
CA PRO A 166 -1.27 8.98 36.43
C PRO A 166 -2.21 8.46 35.30
N GLU A 167 -2.22 9.10 34.15
CA GLU A 167 -2.98 8.70 32.97
C GLU A 167 -2.36 7.51 32.23
N VAL A 168 -1.08 7.25 32.44
CA VAL A 168 -0.37 6.11 31.85
C VAL A 168 -0.63 4.89 32.71
N GLU A 169 -1.26 3.88 32.10
CA GLU A 169 -1.51 2.58 32.73
C GLU A 169 -0.25 1.72 32.71
N GLU A 170 0.39 1.64 31.52
CA GLU A 170 1.62 0.88 31.33
C GLU A 170 2.48 1.50 30.21
N ALA A 171 3.77 1.17 30.22
CA ALA A 171 4.70 1.55 29.15
C ALA A 171 5.58 0.35 28.79
N THR A 172 5.98 0.25 27.53
CA THR A 172 6.90 -0.76 27.05
C THR A 172 7.83 -0.18 25.99
N ARG A 173 9.09 -0.59 26.02
CA ARG A 173 10.10 -0.20 25.02
C ARG A 173 10.44 -1.40 24.15
N LEU A 174 10.68 -1.12 22.89
CA LEU A 174 11.16 -2.09 21.89
C LEU A 174 12.46 -1.57 21.28
N GLY A 175 13.43 -2.46 21.09
CA GLY A 175 14.72 -2.15 20.48
C GLY A 175 15.12 -3.17 19.43
N LYS A 176 15.74 -2.73 18.34
CA LYS A 176 16.24 -3.59 17.26
C LYS A 176 17.76 -3.44 17.15
N TYR A 177 18.48 -4.55 17.27
CA TYR A 177 19.94 -4.59 17.25
C TYR A 177 20.47 -5.46 16.10
N GLY A 178 20.02 -5.19 14.87
CA GLY A 178 20.50 -5.91 13.69
C GLY A 178 20.04 -7.37 13.59
N SER A 179 20.90 -8.21 13.04
CA SER A 179 20.66 -9.65 12.86
C SER A 179 21.51 -10.45 13.84
N HIS A 180 21.00 -11.57 14.32
CA HIS A 180 21.69 -12.46 15.27
C HIS A 180 21.93 -13.83 14.65
N LEU A 181 23.06 -14.44 14.98
CA LEU A 181 23.32 -15.83 14.64
C LEU A 181 22.66 -16.71 15.69
N VAL A 182 21.65 -17.46 15.29
CA VAL A 182 20.89 -18.34 16.21
C VAL A 182 21.22 -19.78 15.91
N LYS A 183 21.65 -20.51 16.96
CA LYS A 183 22.03 -21.92 16.88
C LYS A 183 21.12 -22.78 17.77
N SER A 184 20.75 -23.92 17.26
CA SER A 184 20.25 -25.10 17.99
C SER A 184 21.06 -26.28 17.56
N ASP A 185 20.89 -27.45 18.19
CA ASP A 185 21.75 -28.67 18.04
C ASP A 185 22.28 -28.95 16.61
N GLN A 186 21.44 -28.70 15.58
CA GLN A 186 21.79 -28.97 14.17
C GLN A 186 21.61 -27.78 13.22
N ILE A 187 21.02 -26.70 13.70
CA ILE A 187 20.63 -25.57 12.85
C ILE A 187 21.41 -24.33 13.26
N VAL A 188 22.05 -23.69 12.28
CA VAL A 188 22.77 -22.42 12.45
C VAL A 188 22.25 -21.45 11.39
N ILE A 189 21.48 -20.45 11.79
CA ILE A 189 20.86 -19.48 10.87
C ILE A 189 21.07 -18.06 11.40
N ARG A 190 21.31 -17.13 10.48
CA ARG A 190 21.29 -15.70 10.80
C ARG A 190 19.85 -15.19 10.71
N GLU A 191 19.31 -14.78 11.85
CA GLU A 191 17.93 -14.29 12.00
C GLU A 191 17.87 -12.76 12.06
N GLN A 192 16.93 -12.17 11.32
CA GLN A 192 16.71 -10.72 11.31
C GLN A 192 15.50 -10.31 12.18
N GLY A 193 14.63 -11.26 12.49
CA GLY A 193 13.40 -11.06 13.25
C GLY A 193 13.59 -11.00 14.77
N VAL A 194 14.74 -10.54 15.26
CA VAL A 194 15.06 -10.46 16.68
C VAL A 194 14.77 -9.06 17.20
N LEU A 195 13.91 -8.98 18.22
CA LEU A 195 13.51 -7.73 18.85
C LEU A 195 13.74 -7.83 20.37
N TYR A 196 14.32 -6.79 20.95
CA TYR A 196 14.44 -6.67 22.40
C TYR A 196 13.22 -5.93 22.95
N ALA A 197 12.62 -6.42 24.02
CA ALA A 197 11.41 -5.90 24.61
C ALA A 197 11.46 -5.85 26.13
N ASP A 198 10.81 -4.86 26.73
CA ASP A 198 10.52 -4.88 28.16
C ASP A 198 9.52 -6.01 28.47
N SER A 199 9.56 -6.55 29.69
CA SER A 199 8.62 -7.59 30.13
C SER A 199 7.15 -7.16 30.08
N THR A 200 6.89 -5.84 30.07
CA THR A 200 5.57 -5.22 29.97
C THR A 200 4.94 -5.30 28.57
N VAL A 201 5.67 -5.82 27.56
CA VAL A 201 5.18 -5.97 26.17
C VAL A 201 3.86 -6.74 26.11
N PHE A 202 3.70 -7.79 26.92
CA PHE A 202 2.47 -8.59 26.98
C PHE A 202 1.30 -7.87 27.63
N SER A 203 1.56 -6.84 28.43
CA SER A 203 0.52 -6.01 29.06
C SER A 203 0.01 -4.95 28.11
N VAL A 204 0.86 -4.46 27.20
CA VAL A 204 0.56 -3.43 26.24
C VAL A 204 -0.01 -4.02 24.95
N PHE A 205 0.68 -4.99 24.34
CA PHE A 205 0.27 -5.62 23.09
C PHE A 205 -0.46 -6.94 23.31
N THR A 206 -1.35 -7.28 22.37
CA THR A 206 -2.06 -8.57 22.38
C THR A 206 -1.22 -9.63 21.67
N LEU A 207 -0.34 -10.29 22.41
CA LEU A 207 0.46 -11.41 21.93
C LEU A 207 -0.13 -12.72 22.45
N SER A 208 -0.67 -13.57 21.55
CA SER A 208 -1.32 -14.83 21.91
C SER A 208 -0.26 -15.86 22.34
N VAL A 209 -0.18 -16.16 23.64
CA VAL A 209 0.75 -17.15 24.20
C VAL A 209 0.17 -18.55 24.02
N LEU A 210 0.92 -19.45 23.39
CA LEU A 210 0.58 -20.85 23.21
C LEU A 210 1.11 -21.71 24.35
N ALA A 211 2.32 -21.39 24.85
CA ALA A 211 2.95 -22.09 25.97
C ALA A 211 3.81 -21.10 26.77
N GLY A 212 3.92 -21.28 28.07
CA GLY A 212 4.67 -20.39 28.96
C GLY A 212 3.81 -19.41 29.73
N ASN A 213 4.46 -18.55 30.54
CA ASN A 213 3.78 -17.52 31.32
C ASN A 213 4.16 -16.11 30.84
N PRO A 214 3.21 -15.33 30.29
CA PRO A 214 3.51 -14.00 29.70
C PRO A 214 4.09 -13.01 30.71
N THR A 215 3.76 -13.10 32.01
CA THR A 215 4.27 -12.17 33.02
C THR A 215 5.73 -12.42 33.40
N LYS A 216 6.23 -13.65 33.17
CA LYS A 216 7.61 -14.05 33.48
C LYS A 216 8.49 -14.22 32.25
N ALA A 217 7.89 -14.25 31.07
CA ALA A 217 8.54 -14.65 29.82
C ALA A 217 9.81 -13.85 29.47
N LEU A 218 9.85 -12.56 29.81
CA LEU A 218 11.00 -11.67 29.59
C LEU A 218 11.51 -11.01 30.89
N ALA A 219 11.11 -11.54 32.05
CA ALA A 219 11.51 -10.99 33.35
C ALA A 219 12.87 -11.52 33.81
N GLU A 220 13.20 -12.76 33.46
CA GLU A 220 14.43 -13.43 33.85
C GLU A 220 15.54 -13.21 32.80
N PRO A 221 16.79 -13.08 33.23
CA PRO A 221 17.93 -13.04 32.34
C PRO A 221 18.01 -14.31 31.49
N GLN A 222 18.66 -14.19 30.30
CA GLN A 222 18.84 -15.31 29.38
C GLN A 222 17.55 -16.00 28.92
N SER A 223 16.41 -15.30 29.02
CA SER A 223 15.13 -15.74 28.48
C SER A 223 15.00 -15.39 26.99
N VAL A 224 14.20 -16.18 26.27
CA VAL A 224 13.78 -15.86 24.91
C VAL A 224 12.34 -16.32 24.69
N VAL A 225 11.54 -15.45 24.08
CA VAL A 225 10.21 -15.79 23.57
C VAL A 225 10.33 -15.99 22.07
N ILE A 226 9.73 -17.04 21.55
CA ILE A 226 9.78 -17.40 20.13
C ILE A 226 8.36 -17.54 19.55
N THR A 227 8.23 -17.34 18.25
CA THR A 227 6.96 -17.59 17.55
C THR A 227 6.75 -19.07 17.28
N GLU A 228 5.51 -19.46 16.96
CA GLU A 228 5.13 -20.82 16.61
C GLU A 228 5.94 -21.33 15.39
N SER A 229 6.11 -20.49 14.38
CA SER A 229 6.91 -20.82 13.19
C SER A 229 8.37 -21.08 13.54
N ILE A 230 8.96 -20.29 14.42
CA ILE A 230 10.33 -20.49 14.91
C ILE A 230 10.44 -21.76 15.76
N SER A 231 9.48 -22.02 16.63
CA SER A 231 9.43 -23.25 17.40
C SER A 231 9.45 -24.49 16.48
N LYS A 232 8.63 -24.49 15.44
CA LYS A 232 8.62 -25.54 14.41
C LYS A 232 9.93 -25.61 13.62
N LYS A 233 10.50 -24.45 13.27
CA LYS A 233 11.74 -24.36 12.47
C LYS A 233 12.94 -24.96 13.18
N TYR A 234 13.12 -24.66 14.46
CA TYR A 234 14.30 -25.09 15.24
C TYR A 234 14.12 -26.41 15.97
N PHE A 235 12.90 -26.73 16.39
CA PHE A 235 12.65 -27.88 17.26
C PHE A 235 11.65 -28.91 16.67
N GLY A 236 11.05 -28.62 15.53
CA GLY A 236 10.07 -29.49 14.87
C GLY A 236 8.73 -29.62 15.62
N THR A 237 8.52 -28.87 16.69
CA THR A 237 7.34 -28.93 17.57
C THR A 237 6.88 -27.53 17.99
N THR A 238 5.65 -27.43 18.47
CA THR A 238 5.15 -26.20 19.12
C THR A 238 5.43 -26.14 20.62
N ASP A 239 5.83 -27.26 21.20
CA ASP A 239 6.22 -27.38 22.63
C ASP A 239 7.76 -27.26 22.73
N ALA A 240 8.25 -26.04 22.78
CA ALA A 240 9.67 -25.74 22.89
C ALA A 240 10.05 -25.10 24.23
N LEU A 241 9.19 -25.17 25.26
CA LEU A 241 9.51 -24.63 26.58
C LEU A 241 10.79 -25.25 27.16
N ASN A 242 11.63 -24.39 27.77
CA ASN A 242 12.91 -24.72 28.34
C ASN A 242 13.96 -25.31 27.36
N ARG A 243 13.67 -25.33 26.05
CA ARG A 243 14.68 -25.62 25.04
C ARG A 243 15.69 -24.48 24.98
N VAL A 244 16.90 -24.83 24.53
CA VAL A 244 18.04 -23.90 24.48
C VAL A 244 18.30 -23.43 23.06
N LEU A 245 18.52 -22.14 22.92
CA LEU A 245 19.04 -21.50 21.73
C LEU A 245 20.32 -20.72 22.10
N VAL A 246 21.31 -20.72 21.23
CA VAL A 246 22.54 -19.99 21.43
C VAL A 246 22.58 -18.84 20.42
N PHE A 247 22.63 -17.62 20.95
CA PHE A 247 22.74 -16.41 20.15
C PHE A 247 24.21 -15.96 20.10
N ASP A 248 24.68 -15.57 18.93
CA ASP A 248 25.97 -14.92 18.72
C ASP A 248 27.17 -15.68 19.35
N ASP A 249 27.16 -17.00 19.20
CA ASP A 249 28.13 -17.99 19.65
C ASP A 249 28.19 -18.26 21.17
N ASN A 250 27.90 -17.30 22.03
CA ASN A 250 28.09 -17.43 23.49
C ASN A 250 26.88 -17.07 24.36
N ASP A 251 25.84 -16.47 23.80
CA ASP A 251 24.66 -16.05 24.55
C ASP A 251 23.63 -17.18 24.58
N VAL A 252 23.70 -18.00 25.64
CA VAL A 252 22.82 -19.15 25.86
C VAL A 252 21.49 -18.66 26.41
N ARG A 253 20.39 -19.00 25.74
CA ARG A 253 19.04 -18.57 26.11
C ARG A 253 18.06 -19.73 26.20
N HIS A 254 17.15 -19.63 27.16
CA HIS A 254 16.09 -20.63 27.38
C HIS A 254 14.76 -20.08 26.82
N VAL A 255 14.04 -20.94 26.11
CA VAL A 255 12.70 -20.60 25.63
C VAL A 255 11.74 -20.57 26.82
N THR A 256 11.26 -19.37 27.16
CA THR A 256 10.36 -19.13 28.31
C THR A 256 8.91 -19.02 27.92
N ALA A 257 8.65 -18.70 26.64
CA ALA A 257 7.30 -18.76 26.07
C ALA A 257 7.34 -18.98 24.56
N VAL A 258 6.27 -19.59 24.06
CA VAL A 258 5.96 -19.71 22.63
C VAL A 258 4.68 -18.92 22.36
N ILE A 259 4.74 -17.98 21.42
CA ILE A 259 3.59 -17.17 21.01
C ILE A 259 3.14 -17.55 19.60
N LYS A 260 1.88 -17.28 19.26
CA LYS A 260 1.43 -17.33 17.87
C LYS A 260 2.27 -16.39 17.02
N ASP A 261 2.42 -16.70 15.73
CA ASP A 261 3.02 -15.77 14.78
C ASP A 261 2.28 -14.43 14.82
N ILE A 262 3.04 -13.35 14.86
CA ILE A 262 2.48 -12.00 14.85
C ILE A 262 1.79 -11.79 13.49
N PRO A 263 0.54 -11.31 13.45
CA PRO A 263 -0.15 -11.07 12.20
C PRO A 263 0.67 -10.21 11.24
N ALA A 264 0.60 -10.50 9.95
CA ALA A 264 1.30 -9.72 8.93
C ALA A 264 0.89 -8.24 8.93
N GLN A 265 -0.33 -7.95 9.41
CA GLN A 265 -0.88 -6.60 9.59
C GLN A 265 -0.48 -6.02 10.95
N SER A 266 0.79 -6.13 11.30
CA SER A 266 1.38 -5.46 12.47
C SER A 266 2.62 -4.69 12.05
N HIS A 267 2.79 -3.47 12.57
CA HIS A 267 4.02 -2.71 12.40
C HIS A 267 5.16 -3.23 13.29
N VAL A 268 4.83 -4.00 14.33
CA VAL A 268 5.80 -4.75 15.14
C VAL A 268 5.87 -6.17 14.60
N GLN A 269 6.97 -6.53 13.95
CA GLN A 269 7.24 -7.86 13.46
C GLN A 269 8.45 -8.43 14.20
N ALA A 270 8.28 -9.55 14.86
CA ALA A 270 9.34 -10.24 15.56
C ALA A 270 9.13 -11.75 15.53
N ASP A 271 10.21 -12.48 15.30
CA ASP A 271 10.28 -13.94 15.39
C ASP A 271 10.79 -14.36 16.78
N PHE A 272 11.63 -13.51 17.38
CA PHE A 272 12.22 -13.68 18.71
C PHE A 272 12.04 -12.39 19.50
N LEU A 273 11.67 -12.53 20.79
CA LEU A 273 11.71 -11.43 21.76
C LEU A 273 12.75 -11.74 22.82
N LEU A 274 13.68 -10.82 23.04
CA LEU A 274 14.73 -10.90 24.05
C LEU A 274 14.53 -9.83 25.12
N PRO A 275 14.98 -10.05 26.37
CA PRO A 275 14.86 -9.08 27.44
C PRO A 275 15.65 -7.80 27.15
N LEU A 276 14.99 -6.66 27.09
CA LEU A 276 15.62 -5.38 26.84
C LEU A 276 16.52 -4.94 28.00
N HIS A 277 16.14 -5.24 29.22
CA HIS A 277 16.87 -4.84 30.44
C HIS A 277 18.31 -5.40 30.53
N GLU A 278 18.66 -6.41 29.74
CA GLU A 278 20.00 -6.94 29.67
C GLU A 278 20.96 -6.05 28.88
N THR A 279 20.44 -5.26 27.94
CA THR A 279 21.26 -4.42 27.05
C THR A 279 21.95 -3.30 27.83
N LYS A 280 23.16 -2.94 27.42
CA LYS A 280 23.90 -1.82 28.01
C LYS A 280 23.13 -0.50 27.88
N ASP A 281 22.47 -0.32 26.75
CA ASP A 281 21.73 0.89 26.46
C ASP A 281 20.49 1.06 27.33
N ALA A 282 19.78 -0.04 27.64
CA ALA A 282 18.61 0.01 28.53
C ALA A 282 18.99 0.39 29.97
N LYS A 283 20.20 0.01 30.40
CA LYS A 283 20.76 0.39 31.73
C LYS A 283 21.25 1.82 31.79
N ALA A 284 21.56 2.41 30.62
CA ALA A 284 22.05 3.78 30.52
C ALA A 284 20.87 4.76 30.54
N ALA A 285 20.57 5.36 31.70
CA ALA A 285 19.49 6.34 31.86
C ALA A 285 19.81 7.70 31.20
N LYS A 286 20.11 7.70 29.91
CA LYS A 286 20.53 8.91 29.16
C LYS A 286 19.36 9.51 28.38
N TRP A 287 19.00 10.76 28.72
CA TRP A 287 17.93 11.51 28.03
C TRP A 287 18.32 12.01 26.63
N GLY A 288 19.58 12.04 26.31
CA GLY A 288 20.08 12.40 24.97
C GLY A 288 20.12 11.23 23.98
N ASN A 289 19.86 10.01 24.42
CA ASN A 289 19.96 8.81 23.58
C ASN A 289 18.59 8.29 23.15
N HIS A 290 18.19 8.55 21.92
CA HIS A 290 16.87 8.21 21.34
C HIS A 290 16.98 6.92 20.52
N ILE A 291 17.01 5.76 21.17
CA ILE A 291 17.25 4.47 20.51
C ILE A 291 16.11 3.47 20.62
N PHE A 292 15.16 3.68 21.54
CA PHE A 292 14.07 2.74 21.75
C PHE A 292 12.74 3.30 21.25
N THR A 293 11.96 2.44 20.64
CA THR A 293 10.57 2.75 20.31
C THR A 293 9.73 2.52 21.56
N THR A 294 9.15 3.57 22.12
CA THR A 294 8.39 3.52 23.37
C THR A 294 6.89 3.64 23.10
N TYR A 295 6.14 2.68 23.65
CA TYR A 295 4.68 2.65 23.59
C TYR A 295 4.09 2.86 24.97
N LEU A 296 3.01 3.64 25.01
CA LEU A 296 2.22 3.91 26.22
C LEU A 296 0.84 3.29 26.07
N LEU A 297 0.39 2.60 27.09
CA LEU A 297 -1.00 2.23 27.26
C LEU A 297 -1.65 3.27 28.17
N LEU A 298 -2.58 4.04 27.64
CA LEU A 298 -3.32 5.04 28.41
C LEU A 298 -4.54 4.41 29.09
N LYS A 299 -4.91 4.93 30.27
CA LYS A 299 -6.13 4.53 30.99
C LYS A 299 -7.38 4.83 30.15
N PRO A 300 -8.47 4.06 30.32
CA PRO A 300 -9.72 4.31 29.61
C PRO A 300 -10.22 5.75 29.82
N GLY A 301 -10.65 6.41 28.74
CA GLY A 301 -11.18 7.76 28.76
C GLY A 301 -10.12 8.88 28.84
N THR A 302 -8.84 8.56 28.83
CA THR A 302 -7.76 9.55 28.81
C THR A 302 -7.72 10.31 27.48
N ASN A 303 -7.65 11.63 27.53
CA ASN A 303 -7.40 12.46 26.35
C ASN A 303 -5.91 12.48 26.03
N PRO A 304 -5.44 11.93 24.90
CA PRO A 304 -4.00 11.89 24.56
C PRO A 304 -3.39 13.27 24.36
N GLN A 305 -4.15 14.26 23.89
CA GLN A 305 -3.67 15.65 23.73
C GLN A 305 -3.35 16.29 25.08
N ALA A 306 -4.12 15.94 26.12
CA ALA A 306 -3.85 16.43 27.47
C ALA A 306 -2.58 15.80 28.07
N VAL A 307 -2.27 14.56 27.71
CA VAL A 307 -1.00 13.91 28.08
C VAL A 307 0.17 14.56 27.32
N GLU A 308 0.01 14.77 26.03
CA GLU A 308 1.02 15.40 25.17
C GLU A 308 1.37 16.83 25.66
N ALA A 309 0.39 17.61 26.06
CA ALA A 309 0.61 18.95 26.61
C ALA A 309 1.51 18.96 27.88
N LYS A 310 1.56 17.85 28.60
CA LYS A 310 2.41 17.68 29.78
C LYS A 310 3.87 17.35 29.45
N PHE A 311 4.21 17.02 28.20
CA PHE A 311 5.58 16.71 27.78
C PHE A 311 6.52 17.92 27.94
N GLU A 312 5.98 19.13 27.94
CA GLU A 312 6.76 20.32 28.30
C GLU A 312 7.43 20.19 29.68
N LYS A 313 6.73 19.58 30.64
CA LYS A 313 7.29 19.31 31.98
C LYS A 313 8.46 18.32 31.90
N ILE A 314 8.35 17.30 31.05
CA ILE A 314 9.42 16.31 30.79
C ILE A 314 10.65 17.03 30.22
N LEU A 315 10.43 17.91 29.22
CA LEU A 315 11.50 18.68 28.62
C LEU A 315 12.24 19.53 29.64
N GLN A 316 11.50 20.26 30.51
CA GLN A 316 12.10 21.13 31.53
C GLN A 316 12.78 20.34 32.64
N THR A 317 12.17 19.22 33.07
CA THR A 317 12.66 18.47 34.25
C THR A 317 13.84 17.57 33.93
N TYR A 318 13.85 16.96 32.73
CA TYR A 318 14.79 15.89 32.41
C TYR A 318 15.70 16.22 31.23
N VAL A 319 15.17 16.88 30.17
CA VAL A 319 15.94 17.18 28.98
C VAL A 319 16.79 18.44 29.16
N ASP A 320 16.29 19.52 29.76
CA ASP A 320 17.04 20.75 29.97
C ASP A 320 18.32 20.51 30.79
N PRO A 321 18.31 19.78 31.93
CA PRO A 321 19.54 19.43 32.64
C PRO A 321 20.53 18.58 31.79
N ALA A 322 20.00 17.69 30.94
CA ALA A 322 20.84 16.90 30.03
C ALA A 322 21.48 17.78 28.96
N LEU A 323 20.74 18.74 28.39
CA LEU A 323 21.26 19.72 27.43
C LEU A 323 22.37 20.55 28.04
N ARG A 324 22.17 21.04 29.27
CA ARG A 324 23.20 21.81 30.01
C ARG A 324 24.46 21.01 30.26
N ARG A 325 24.29 19.73 30.62
CA ARG A 325 25.41 18.85 30.97
C ARG A 325 26.22 18.40 29.75
N TYR A 326 25.53 18.00 28.65
CA TYR A 326 26.20 17.39 27.51
C TYR A 326 26.47 18.37 26.36
N PHE A 327 25.66 19.44 26.24
CA PHE A 327 25.72 20.39 25.11
C PHE A 327 25.99 21.83 25.56
N ASN A 328 26.21 22.04 26.86
CA ASN A 328 26.45 23.35 27.46
C ASN A 328 25.45 24.43 27.04
N THR A 329 24.17 24.02 26.89
CA THR A 329 23.07 24.89 26.48
C THR A 329 21.80 24.56 27.23
N SER A 330 20.86 25.51 27.27
CA SER A 330 19.53 25.30 27.81
C SER A 330 18.47 25.11 26.76
N LEU A 331 17.33 24.52 27.12
CA LEU A 331 16.17 24.43 26.26
C LEU A 331 15.69 25.81 25.74
N ALA A 332 15.78 26.84 26.62
CA ALA A 332 15.43 28.19 26.25
C ALA A 332 16.37 28.82 25.22
N GLU A 333 17.68 28.58 25.34
CA GLU A 333 18.68 29.02 24.36
C GLU A 333 18.53 28.29 23.05
N THR A 334 18.31 26.96 23.08
CA THR A 334 18.01 26.13 21.91
C THR A 334 16.80 26.68 21.13
N ARG A 335 15.72 27.02 21.82
CA ARG A 335 14.51 27.60 21.20
C ARG A 335 14.77 29.01 20.64
N LYS A 336 15.54 29.85 21.32
CA LYS A 336 15.94 31.18 20.82
C LYS A 336 16.80 31.10 19.56
N ALA A 337 17.59 30.05 19.42
CA ALA A 337 18.37 29.76 18.21
C ALA A 337 17.52 29.23 17.03
N GLY A 338 16.20 29.07 17.20
CA GLY A 338 15.29 28.53 16.17
C GLY A 338 15.23 27.00 16.16
N ASN A 339 15.86 26.34 17.10
CA ASN A 339 15.86 24.91 17.27
C ASN A 339 14.74 24.45 18.21
N TYR A 340 14.38 23.17 18.17
CA TYR A 340 13.33 22.65 19.03
C TYR A 340 13.56 21.21 19.48
N PHE A 341 13.00 20.90 20.65
CA PHE A 341 12.78 19.55 21.13
C PHE A 341 11.30 19.40 21.41
N ASN A 342 10.65 18.46 20.76
CA ASN A 342 9.24 18.16 20.99
C ASN A 342 9.05 16.65 21.05
N TYR A 343 8.13 16.21 21.90
CA TYR A 343 7.63 14.86 21.92
C TYR A 343 6.15 14.88 21.51
N SER A 344 5.72 13.89 20.78
CA SER A 344 4.32 13.76 20.34
C SER A 344 3.85 12.32 20.46
N LEU A 345 2.53 12.13 20.50
CA LEU A 345 1.88 10.83 20.55
C LEU A 345 1.23 10.51 19.20
N ILE A 346 1.50 9.34 18.68
CA ILE A 346 0.78 8.80 17.51
C ILE A 346 -0.02 7.57 17.94
N PRO A 347 -1.34 7.49 17.63
CA PRO A 347 -2.12 6.29 17.89
C PRO A 347 -1.54 5.07 17.18
N LEU A 348 -1.54 3.91 17.80
CA LEU A 348 -1.04 2.65 17.26
C LEU A 348 -1.54 2.38 15.83
N THR A 349 -2.85 2.49 15.63
CA THR A 349 -3.52 2.23 14.35
C THR A 349 -3.21 3.23 13.23
N LYS A 350 -2.50 4.32 13.55
CA LYS A 350 -2.06 5.32 12.57
C LYS A 350 -0.59 5.21 12.19
N ILE A 351 0.21 4.42 12.90
CA ILE A 351 1.66 4.33 12.66
C ILE A 351 1.92 3.92 11.21
N HIS A 352 1.34 2.81 10.78
CA HIS A 352 1.60 2.22 9.47
C HIS A 352 1.36 3.16 8.27
N LEU A 353 0.33 4.01 8.34
CA LEU A 353 -0.08 4.85 7.19
C LEU A 353 0.30 6.34 7.32
N TYR A 354 0.63 6.80 8.52
CA TYR A 354 0.83 8.23 8.77
C TYR A 354 2.20 8.56 9.38
N SER A 355 3.05 7.55 9.66
CA SER A 355 4.38 7.79 10.18
C SER A 355 5.43 7.59 9.09
N ASP A 356 6.24 8.63 8.87
CA ASP A 356 7.37 8.70 7.91
C ASP A 356 8.68 9.03 8.65
N ARG A 357 8.86 8.46 9.85
CA ARG A 357 9.94 8.82 10.76
C ARG A 357 11.15 7.90 10.64
N GLU A 358 12.31 8.39 11.02
CA GLU A 358 13.51 7.57 11.13
C GLU A 358 13.39 6.60 12.32
N GLY A 359 14.00 5.41 12.19
CA GLY A 359 14.02 4.40 13.24
C GLY A 359 12.71 3.64 13.41
N GLU A 360 11.88 3.53 12.39
CA GLU A 360 10.69 2.66 12.38
C GLU A 360 11.07 1.19 12.56
N LEU A 361 10.28 0.44 13.30
CA LEU A 361 10.51 -1.00 13.54
C LEU A 361 10.32 -1.84 12.27
N SER A 362 9.40 -1.43 11.41
CA SER A 362 9.11 -2.03 10.10
C SER A 362 8.86 -0.95 9.06
N PRO A 363 9.07 -1.23 7.77
CA PRO A 363 8.74 -0.29 6.71
C PRO A 363 7.26 0.08 6.72
N ASN A 364 6.98 1.37 6.80
CA ASN A 364 5.63 1.91 6.75
C ASN A 364 5.15 2.13 5.31
N ASN A 365 3.84 2.23 5.14
CA ASN A 365 3.22 2.68 3.89
C ASN A 365 2.71 4.12 4.05
N SER A 366 2.20 4.70 2.98
CA SER A 366 1.62 6.04 2.98
C SER A 366 0.14 6.01 2.69
N ILE A 367 -0.65 6.76 3.47
CA ILE A 367 -2.08 6.97 3.22
C ILE A 367 -2.38 7.51 1.82
N GLN A 368 -1.43 8.24 1.22
CA GLN A 368 -1.55 8.77 -0.14
C GLN A 368 -1.67 7.63 -1.17
N TYR A 369 -0.90 6.55 -1.00
CA TYR A 369 -0.98 5.38 -1.87
C TYR A 369 -2.29 4.62 -1.69
N VAL A 370 -2.80 4.52 -0.46
CA VAL A 370 -4.10 3.90 -0.17
C VAL A 370 -5.23 4.63 -0.89
N TYR A 371 -5.26 5.98 -0.79
CA TYR A 371 -6.24 6.79 -1.52
C TYR A 371 -6.07 6.68 -3.04
N LEU A 372 -4.84 6.62 -3.52
CA LEU A 372 -4.55 6.48 -4.93
C LEU A 372 -5.12 5.17 -5.50
N PHE A 373 -4.91 4.05 -4.79
CA PHE A 373 -5.49 2.75 -5.14
C PHE A 373 -7.01 2.78 -5.16
N LEU A 374 -7.62 3.40 -4.14
CA LEU A 374 -9.07 3.55 -4.07
C LEU A 374 -9.63 4.35 -5.26
N ILE A 375 -8.99 5.46 -5.60
CA ILE A 375 -9.39 6.33 -6.71
C ILE A 375 -9.24 5.59 -8.05
N ILE A 376 -8.15 4.87 -8.26
CA ILE A 376 -7.92 4.10 -9.49
C ILE A 376 -8.96 2.98 -9.63
N GLY A 377 -9.21 2.21 -8.56
CA GLY A 377 -10.24 1.18 -8.54
C GLY A 377 -11.63 1.76 -8.88
N LEU A 378 -11.98 2.90 -8.29
CA LEU A 378 -13.21 3.63 -8.61
C LEU A 378 -13.25 4.08 -10.08
N PHE A 379 -12.16 4.62 -10.60
CA PHE A 379 -12.10 5.07 -12.01
C PHE A 379 -12.30 3.91 -12.97
N ILE A 380 -11.66 2.78 -12.74
CA ILE A 380 -11.80 1.59 -13.59
C ILE A 380 -13.24 1.04 -13.52
N LEU A 381 -13.86 1.06 -12.34
CA LEU A 381 -15.27 0.70 -12.20
C LEU A 381 -16.18 1.66 -12.98
N LEU A 382 -15.96 2.97 -12.90
CA LEU A 382 -16.71 3.97 -13.65
C LEU A 382 -16.54 3.79 -15.16
N ILE A 383 -15.31 3.51 -15.64
CA ILE A 383 -15.04 3.20 -17.04
C ILE A 383 -15.87 1.97 -17.48
N ALA A 384 -15.90 0.91 -16.66
CA ALA A 384 -16.68 -0.29 -16.94
C ALA A 384 -18.19 -0.04 -16.96
N VAL A 385 -18.70 0.72 -16.00
CA VAL A 385 -20.12 1.13 -15.93
C VAL A 385 -20.52 1.99 -17.14
N PHE A 386 -19.70 2.98 -17.50
CA PHE A 386 -19.96 3.83 -18.66
C PHE A 386 -19.87 3.04 -19.96
N ASN A 387 -18.95 2.09 -20.06
CA ASN A 387 -18.90 1.16 -21.17
C ASN A 387 -20.20 0.34 -21.26
N PHE A 388 -20.70 -0.20 -20.15
CA PHE A 388 -21.98 -0.89 -20.09
C PHE A 388 -23.13 0.00 -20.57
N ILE A 389 -23.24 1.24 -20.07
CA ILE A 389 -24.28 2.21 -20.45
C ILE A 389 -24.19 2.50 -21.95
N ASN A 390 -23.00 2.76 -22.47
CA ASN A 390 -22.76 3.08 -23.88
C ASN A 390 -23.19 1.92 -24.78
N LEU A 391 -22.80 0.69 -24.47
CA LEU A 391 -23.13 -0.50 -25.25
C LEU A 391 -24.63 -0.81 -25.20
N THR A 392 -25.27 -0.72 -24.03
CA THR A 392 -26.70 -0.96 -23.84
C THR A 392 -27.53 0.09 -24.56
N THR A 393 -27.13 1.37 -24.47
CA THR A 393 -27.81 2.46 -25.14
C THR A 393 -27.64 2.41 -26.66
N ALA A 394 -26.48 2.02 -27.18
CA ALA A 394 -26.26 1.84 -28.60
C ALA A 394 -27.28 0.86 -29.20
N ARG A 395 -27.52 -0.26 -28.51
CA ARG A 395 -28.46 -1.30 -28.96
C ARG A 395 -29.94 -0.94 -28.81
N SER A 396 -30.22 0.14 -28.10
CA SER A 396 -31.61 0.57 -27.85
C SER A 396 -32.44 0.82 -29.12
N ALA A 397 -31.81 1.23 -30.22
CA ALA A 397 -32.48 1.45 -31.50
C ALA A 397 -33.10 0.15 -32.09
N LYS A 398 -32.43 -1.01 -31.96
CA LYS A 398 -33.00 -2.31 -32.37
C LYS A 398 -34.16 -2.73 -31.47
N ARG A 399 -34.15 -2.36 -30.21
CA ARG A 399 -35.18 -2.70 -29.21
C ARG A 399 -36.36 -1.72 -29.22
N ALA A 400 -36.22 -0.57 -29.89
CA ALA A 400 -37.31 0.41 -29.95
C ALA A 400 -38.60 -0.20 -30.55
N ARG A 401 -38.44 -1.05 -31.59
CA ARG A 401 -39.61 -1.74 -32.22
C ARG A 401 -40.29 -2.70 -31.23
N GLU A 402 -39.49 -3.49 -30.47
CA GLU A 402 -39.98 -4.38 -29.39
C GLU A 402 -40.73 -3.60 -28.31
N VAL A 403 -40.17 -2.48 -27.85
CA VAL A 403 -40.82 -1.58 -26.87
C VAL A 403 -42.11 -0.98 -27.44
N GLY A 404 -42.11 -0.58 -28.72
CA GLY A 404 -43.31 -0.07 -29.42
C GLY A 404 -44.44 -1.08 -29.44
N VAL A 405 -44.17 -2.34 -29.84
CA VAL A 405 -45.14 -3.43 -29.86
C VAL A 405 -45.69 -3.69 -28.44
N ARG A 406 -44.83 -3.76 -27.43
CA ARG A 406 -45.30 -4.01 -26.04
C ARG A 406 -46.16 -2.88 -25.49
N LYS A 407 -45.81 -1.63 -25.80
CA LYS A 407 -46.66 -0.47 -25.42
C LYS A 407 -48.04 -0.50 -26.08
N VAL A 408 -48.09 -0.91 -27.37
CA VAL A 408 -49.39 -1.08 -28.07
C VAL A 408 -50.17 -2.25 -27.49
N ALA A 409 -49.48 -3.30 -27.01
CA ALA A 409 -50.07 -4.42 -26.28
C ALA A 409 -50.43 -4.13 -24.82
N GLY A 410 -50.31 -2.85 -24.36
CA GLY A 410 -50.77 -2.41 -23.06
C GLY A 410 -49.71 -2.32 -21.95
N SER A 411 -48.43 -2.61 -22.22
CA SER A 411 -47.35 -2.50 -21.20
C SER A 411 -47.15 -1.07 -20.73
N THR A 412 -47.14 -0.88 -19.43
CA THR A 412 -46.84 0.41 -18.78
C THR A 412 -45.38 0.79 -18.84
N ARG A 413 -45.09 2.09 -18.69
CA ARG A 413 -43.71 2.60 -18.62
C ARG A 413 -42.92 1.98 -17.45
N ALA A 414 -43.56 1.79 -16.31
CA ALA A 414 -42.98 1.23 -15.11
C ALA A 414 -42.56 -0.23 -15.33
N GLU A 415 -43.41 -1.06 -15.93
CA GLU A 415 -43.09 -2.47 -16.24
C GLU A 415 -41.85 -2.59 -17.15
N LEU A 416 -41.76 -1.73 -18.16
CA LEU A 416 -40.60 -1.70 -19.06
C LEU A 416 -39.30 -1.28 -18.31
N VAL A 417 -39.39 -0.29 -17.41
CA VAL A 417 -38.27 0.11 -16.57
C VAL A 417 -37.80 -1.04 -15.68
N PHE A 418 -38.73 -1.70 -14.98
CA PHE A 418 -38.41 -2.86 -14.13
C PHE A 418 -37.79 -4.02 -14.94
N GLN A 419 -38.29 -4.27 -16.14
CA GLN A 419 -37.72 -5.30 -17.01
C GLN A 419 -36.27 -5.00 -17.40
N PHE A 420 -35.96 -3.76 -17.84
CA PHE A 420 -34.60 -3.37 -18.22
C PHE A 420 -33.65 -3.32 -17.03
N LEU A 421 -34.14 -2.88 -15.86
CA LEU A 421 -33.35 -2.95 -14.61
C LEU A 421 -33.05 -4.40 -14.22
N SER A 422 -34.03 -5.30 -14.33
CA SER A 422 -33.82 -6.74 -14.04
C SER A 422 -32.77 -7.35 -14.98
N GLU A 423 -32.76 -6.97 -16.27
CA GLU A 423 -31.75 -7.41 -17.26
C GLU A 423 -30.36 -6.87 -16.88
N SER A 424 -30.26 -5.61 -16.47
CA SER A 424 -29.00 -5.01 -16.02
C SER A 424 -28.48 -5.68 -14.75
N LEU A 425 -29.33 -5.92 -13.77
CA LEU A 425 -28.99 -6.60 -12.52
C LEU A 425 -28.50 -8.03 -12.79
N LEU A 426 -29.17 -8.77 -13.67
CA LEU A 426 -28.74 -10.11 -14.04
C LEU A 426 -27.37 -10.11 -14.74
N THR A 427 -27.16 -9.16 -15.66
CA THR A 427 -25.86 -9.00 -16.35
C THR A 427 -24.76 -8.67 -15.35
N THR A 428 -25.03 -7.77 -14.41
CA THR A 428 -24.07 -7.36 -13.37
C THR A 428 -23.79 -8.51 -12.39
N PHE A 429 -24.80 -9.33 -12.09
CA PHE A 429 -24.61 -10.53 -11.28
C PHE A 429 -23.67 -11.55 -11.94
N PHE A 430 -23.85 -11.83 -13.24
CA PHE A 430 -22.91 -12.69 -13.97
C PHE A 430 -21.51 -12.06 -14.09
N ALA A 431 -21.43 -10.74 -14.21
CA ALA A 431 -20.16 -10.03 -14.17
C ALA A 431 -19.48 -10.13 -12.80
N LEU A 432 -20.25 -10.10 -11.69
CA LEU A 432 -19.72 -10.34 -10.35
C LEU A 432 -19.12 -11.74 -10.23
N LEU A 433 -19.88 -12.77 -10.63
CA LEU A 433 -19.38 -14.15 -10.57
C LEU A 433 -18.08 -14.33 -11.37
N ALA A 434 -18.03 -13.76 -12.58
CA ALA A 434 -16.84 -13.78 -13.42
C ALA A 434 -15.71 -12.96 -12.79
N GLY A 435 -16.01 -11.79 -12.18
CA GLY A 435 -15.06 -10.94 -11.50
C GLY A 435 -14.46 -11.61 -10.27
N VAL A 436 -15.28 -12.23 -9.43
CA VAL A 436 -14.80 -13.02 -8.26
C VAL A 436 -13.94 -14.20 -8.71
N GLY A 437 -14.33 -14.88 -9.80
CA GLY A 437 -13.50 -15.90 -10.42
C GLY A 437 -12.14 -15.38 -10.88
N LEU A 438 -12.10 -14.19 -11.53
CA LEU A 438 -10.85 -13.53 -11.91
C LEU A 438 -9.98 -13.20 -10.70
N VAL A 439 -10.61 -12.70 -9.61
CA VAL A 439 -9.88 -12.41 -8.37
C VAL A 439 -9.27 -13.69 -7.80
N TYR A 440 -10.02 -14.79 -7.74
CA TYR A 440 -9.50 -16.07 -7.25
C TYR A 440 -8.24 -16.53 -8.01
N PHE A 441 -8.29 -16.50 -9.35
CA PHE A 441 -7.16 -16.93 -10.18
C PHE A 441 -5.97 -15.97 -10.16
N LEU A 442 -6.23 -14.65 -10.07
CA LEU A 442 -5.17 -13.63 -10.14
C LEU A 442 -4.64 -13.23 -8.75
N LEU A 443 -5.26 -13.67 -7.65
CA LEU A 443 -4.85 -13.31 -6.29
C LEU A 443 -3.38 -13.66 -5.97
N PRO A 444 -2.83 -14.82 -6.35
CA PRO A 444 -1.41 -15.11 -6.12
C PRO A 444 -0.48 -14.12 -6.85
N ALA A 445 -0.80 -13.79 -8.11
CA ALA A 445 -0.04 -12.82 -8.89
C ALA A 445 -0.15 -11.40 -8.30
N PHE A 446 -1.34 -11.00 -7.85
CA PHE A 446 -1.55 -9.74 -7.19
C PHE A 446 -0.78 -9.67 -5.86
N ASN A 447 -0.79 -10.72 -5.05
CA ASN A 447 -0.03 -10.81 -3.80
C ASN A 447 1.48 -10.61 -4.04
N THR A 448 2.03 -11.26 -5.07
CA THR A 448 3.44 -11.08 -5.45
C THR A 448 3.72 -9.63 -5.87
N LEU A 449 2.86 -9.06 -6.70
CA LEU A 449 3.01 -7.70 -7.23
C LEU A 449 2.88 -6.63 -6.13
N ALA A 450 1.87 -6.77 -5.26
CA ALA A 450 1.61 -5.83 -4.16
C ALA A 450 2.44 -6.12 -2.90
N ALA A 451 3.20 -7.23 -2.86
CA ALA A 451 3.87 -7.77 -1.69
C ALA A 451 2.93 -7.92 -0.48
N LYS A 452 1.76 -8.49 -0.73
CA LYS A 452 0.73 -8.74 0.28
C LYS A 452 0.52 -10.24 0.48
N LYS A 453 -0.16 -10.60 1.56
CA LYS A 453 -0.58 -11.97 1.87
C LYS A 453 -2.11 -12.03 2.00
N LEU A 454 -2.81 -11.46 1.02
CA LEU A 454 -4.26 -11.49 1.00
C LEU A 454 -4.75 -12.93 0.79
N VAL A 455 -5.77 -13.34 1.52
CA VAL A 455 -6.38 -14.65 1.41
C VAL A 455 -7.79 -14.54 0.85
N PHE A 456 -8.18 -15.51 0.03
CA PHE A 456 -9.49 -15.49 -0.63
C PHE A 456 -10.66 -15.62 0.36
N ASP A 457 -10.44 -16.21 1.52
CA ASP A 457 -11.46 -16.38 2.57
C ASP A 457 -12.07 -15.06 3.03
N GLN A 458 -11.30 -13.96 2.96
CA GLN A 458 -11.80 -12.61 3.24
C GLN A 458 -12.88 -12.14 2.26
N VAL A 459 -12.89 -12.68 1.02
CA VAL A 459 -13.88 -12.36 -0.02
C VAL A 459 -15.18 -13.10 0.20
N ILE A 460 -15.11 -14.34 0.71
CA ILE A 460 -16.24 -15.24 0.88
C ILE A 460 -16.86 -15.24 2.28
N ASP A 461 -16.33 -14.40 3.20
CA ASP A 461 -17.00 -14.20 4.50
C ASP A 461 -18.41 -13.65 4.30
N VAL A 462 -19.35 -14.05 5.17
CA VAL A 462 -20.77 -13.72 5.03
C VAL A 462 -21.02 -12.22 4.92
N SER A 463 -20.31 -11.43 5.70
CA SER A 463 -20.42 -9.97 5.68
C SER A 463 -19.90 -9.39 4.35
N SER A 464 -18.75 -9.89 3.87
CA SER A 464 -18.15 -9.49 2.59
C SER A 464 -19.04 -9.84 1.41
N VAL A 465 -19.62 -11.02 1.38
CA VAL A 465 -20.59 -11.44 0.35
C VAL A 465 -21.82 -10.53 0.31
N LEU A 466 -22.36 -10.15 1.48
CA LEU A 466 -23.49 -9.22 1.54
C LEU A 466 -23.11 -7.82 1.00
N TYR A 467 -21.96 -7.29 1.37
CA TYR A 467 -21.45 -6.02 0.83
C TYR A 467 -21.19 -6.09 -0.68
N LEU A 468 -20.66 -7.20 -1.17
CA LEU A 468 -20.42 -7.42 -2.61
C LEU A 468 -21.74 -7.48 -3.38
N LEU A 469 -22.73 -8.19 -2.89
CA LEU A 469 -24.07 -8.25 -3.51
C LEU A 469 -24.75 -6.88 -3.49
N ALA A 470 -24.71 -6.18 -2.37
CA ALA A 470 -25.28 -4.84 -2.24
C ALA A 470 -24.59 -3.83 -3.17
N GLY A 471 -23.25 -3.79 -3.17
CA GLY A 471 -22.46 -2.92 -4.03
C GLY A 471 -22.65 -3.24 -5.51
N THR A 472 -22.68 -4.53 -5.88
CA THR A 472 -22.94 -4.96 -7.27
C THR A 472 -24.37 -4.64 -7.68
N GLY A 473 -25.34 -4.82 -6.80
CA GLY A 473 -26.73 -4.40 -7.02
C GLY A 473 -26.84 -2.89 -7.26
N PHE A 474 -26.12 -2.10 -6.48
CA PHE A 474 -26.04 -0.64 -6.67
C PHE A 474 -25.41 -0.28 -8.03
N VAL A 475 -24.30 -0.91 -8.41
CA VAL A 475 -23.68 -0.75 -9.73
C VAL A 475 -24.64 -1.13 -10.85
N GLY A 476 -25.37 -2.26 -10.72
CA GLY A 476 -26.35 -2.71 -11.70
C GLY A 476 -27.53 -1.76 -11.86
N LEU A 477 -27.97 -1.16 -10.75
CA LEU A 477 -29.01 -0.13 -10.78
C LEU A 477 -28.51 1.16 -11.46
N LEU A 478 -27.35 1.65 -11.10
CA LEU A 478 -26.77 2.85 -11.72
C LEU A 478 -26.54 2.66 -13.23
N ALA A 479 -25.97 1.52 -13.60
CA ALA A 479 -25.69 1.17 -15.00
C ALA A 479 -26.97 0.96 -15.81
N GLY A 480 -28.02 0.39 -15.19
CA GLY A 480 -29.30 0.08 -15.83
C GLY A 480 -30.30 1.23 -15.86
N LEU A 481 -30.21 2.19 -14.93
CA LEU A 481 -31.22 3.24 -14.76
C LEU A 481 -31.36 4.11 -16.00
N TYR A 482 -30.23 4.60 -16.54
CA TYR A 482 -30.27 5.45 -17.72
C TYR A 482 -30.81 4.72 -18.97
N PRO A 483 -30.30 3.52 -19.35
CA PRO A 483 -30.87 2.75 -20.44
C PRO A 483 -32.36 2.43 -20.25
N ALA A 484 -32.77 2.08 -19.05
CA ALA A 484 -34.17 1.75 -18.74
C ALA A 484 -35.12 2.94 -18.93
N LEU A 485 -34.74 4.11 -18.38
CA LEU A 485 -35.52 5.35 -18.54
C LEU A 485 -35.54 5.81 -20.01
N TYR A 486 -34.42 5.66 -20.72
CA TYR A 486 -34.28 6.02 -22.12
C TYR A 486 -35.18 5.13 -23.02
N LEU A 487 -35.09 3.82 -22.92
CA LEU A 487 -35.87 2.88 -23.71
C LEU A 487 -37.37 2.98 -23.42
N SER A 488 -37.77 3.13 -22.15
CA SER A 488 -39.17 3.26 -21.76
C SER A 488 -39.82 4.57 -22.23
N SER A 489 -39.04 5.57 -22.65
CA SER A 489 -39.53 6.87 -23.10
C SER A 489 -40.01 6.90 -24.57
N PHE A 490 -39.72 5.87 -25.40
CA PHE A 490 -40.08 5.85 -26.81
C PHE A 490 -41.58 5.86 -27.02
N LYS A 491 -42.06 6.71 -27.97
CA LYS A 491 -43.45 6.73 -28.38
C LYS A 491 -43.73 5.58 -29.36
N PRO A 492 -44.86 4.84 -29.24
CA PRO A 492 -45.18 3.69 -30.08
C PRO A 492 -45.15 3.99 -31.59
N ILE A 493 -45.74 5.13 -31.98
CA ILE A 493 -45.88 5.54 -33.38
C ILE A 493 -44.50 5.72 -34.03
N THR A 494 -43.55 6.40 -33.36
CA THR A 494 -42.21 6.63 -33.88
C THR A 494 -41.34 5.36 -33.87
N ALA A 495 -41.59 4.47 -32.88
CA ALA A 495 -40.91 3.21 -32.73
C ALA A 495 -41.26 2.19 -33.81
N LEU A 496 -42.55 2.11 -34.20
CA LEU A 496 -43.08 1.22 -35.24
C LEU A 496 -42.80 1.75 -36.66
N ALA A 497 -42.80 3.07 -36.87
CA ALA A 497 -42.54 3.69 -38.19
C ALA A 497 -41.08 3.56 -38.63
N GLY A 498 -40.17 2.94 -37.85
CA GLY A 498 -38.76 2.79 -38.17
C GLY A 498 -37.99 4.11 -38.21
N LYS A 499 -38.66 5.24 -38.02
CA LYS A 499 -38.07 6.59 -37.98
C LYS A 499 -37.69 6.97 -36.55
N VAL A 500 -36.89 6.13 -35.90
CA VAL A 500 -36.25 6.53 -34.65
C VAL A 500 -35.08 7.47 -34.99
N TRP A 501 -35.45 8.66 -35.47
CA TRP A 501 -34.48 9.74 -35.62
C TRP A 501 -34.03 10.14 -34.22
N VAL A 502 -32.74 10.06 -34.04
CA VAL A 502 -32.07 10.53 -32.82
C VAL A 502 -32.45 11.99 -32.64
N MET A 503 -33.24 12.34 -31.63
CA MET A 503 -33.55 13.74 -31.33
C MET A 503 -32.25 14.54 -31.19
N PRO A 504 -32.14 15.72 -31.83
CA PRO A 504 -31.01 16.63 -31.63
C PRO A 504 -30.84 16.93 -30.13
N GLY A 505 -29.64 16.71 -29.58
CA GLY A 505 -29.32 16.86 -28.15
C GLY A 505 -29.06 15.57 -27.36
N ARG A 506 -29.46 14.38 -27.84
CA ARG A 506 -29.26 13.08 -27.13
C ARG A 506 -28.00 12.32 -27.54
N GLN A 507 -27.33 12.72 -28.62
CA GLN A 507 -25.95 12.29 -28.94
C GLN A 507 -24.93 12.81 -27.92
N SER A 508 -25.29 13.87 -27.18
CA SER A 508 -24.38 14.55 -26.25
C SER A 508 -24.00 13.66 -25.07
N LEU A 509 -24.93 12.96 -24.40
CA LEU A 509 -24.60 12.19 -23.18
C LEU A 509 -23.65 11.02 -23.48
N ARG A 510 -23.87 10.27 -24.55
CA ARG A 510 -22.97 9.20 -24.97
C ARG A 510 -21.58 9.74 -25.29
N SER A 511 -21.50 10.88 -25.97
CA SER A 511 -20.21 11.55 -26.25
C SER A 511 -19.52 11.98 -24.97
N TYR A 512 -20.25 12.53 -24.00
CA TYR A 512 -19.69 12.90 -22.69
C TYR A 512 -19.16 11.68 -21.92
N LEU A 513 -19.88 10.55 -21.92
CA LEU A 513 -19.43 9.33 -21.27
C LEU A 513 -18.14 8.78 -21.92
N VAL A 514 -18.05 8.84 -23.26
CA VAL A 514 -16.82 8.47 -23.99
C VAL A 514 -15.68 9.42 -23.68
N ILE A 515 -15.93 10.74 -23.68
CA ILE A 515 -14.92 11.75 -23.32
C ILE A 515 -14.39 11.48 -21.91
N PHE A 516 -15.28 11.30 -20.94
CA PHE A 516 -14.89 11.06 -19.57
C PHE A 516 -14.07 9.76 -19.43
N GLN A 517 -14.54 8.68 -20.06
CA GLN A 517 -13.84 7.38 -20.07
C GLN A 517 -12.42 7.50 -20.65
N PHE A 518 -12.28 8.18 -21.80
CA PHE A 518 -10.97 8.40 -22.41
C PHE A 518 -10.11 9.36 -21.61
N SER A 519 -10.72 10.39 -20.97
CA SER A 519 -9.97 11.30 -20.10
C SER A 519 -9.31 10.54 -18.93
N LEU A 520 -10.03 9.63 -18.30
CA LEU A 520 -9.46 8.79 -17.25
C LEU A 520 -8.36 7.85 -17.78
N SER A 521 -8.56 7.23 -18.96
CA SER A 521 -7.55 6.37 -19.58
C SER A 521 -6.29 7.16 -19.93
N VAL A 522 -6.41 8.35 -20.52
CA VAL A 522 -5.28 9.25 -20.85
C VAL A 522 -4.53 9.68 -19.59
N LEU A 523 -5.27 10.03 -18.51
CA LEU A 523 -4.69 10.38 -17.22
C LEU A 523 -3.83 9.24 -16.65
N LEU A 524 -4.34 8.00 -16.72
CA LEU A 524 -3.59 6.83 -16.27
C LEU A 524 -2.35 6.56 -17.16
N ILE A 525 -2.44 6.76 -18.47
CA ILE A 525 -1.29 6.63 -19.38
C ILE A 525 -0.22 7.65 -19.04
N ILE A 526 -0.59 8.93 -18.90
CA ILE A 526 0.36 10.01 -18.55
C ILE A 526 1.02 9.70 -17.19
N GLY A 527 0.22 9.32 -16.19
CA GLY A 527 0.73 8.94 -14.87
C GLY A 527 1.74 7.79 -14.95
N THR A 528 1.42 6.73 -15.67
CA THR A 528 2.33 5.58 -15.88
C THR A 528 3.63 6.00 -16.56
N LEU A 529 3.57 6.81 -17.63
CA LEU A 529 4.76 7.27 -18.33
C LEU A 529 5.67 8.13 -17.45
N LEU A 530 5.09 9.06 -16.67
CA LEU A 530 5.87 9.92 -15.76
C LEU A 530 6.46 9.16 -14.59
N ILE A 531 5.73 8.22 -13.99
CA ILE A 531 6.26 7.36 -12.93
C ILE A 531 7.43 6.53 -13.46
N ASN A 532 7.28 5.91 -14.64
CA ASN A 532 8.34 5.15 -15.30
C ASN A 532 9.57 6.02 -15.61
N GLN A 533 9.35 7.26 -16.10
CA GLN A 533 10.43 8.22 -16.36
C GLN A 533 11.18 8.58 -15.06
N GLN A 534 10.46 8.82 -13.96
CA GLN A 534 11.08 9.09 -12.64
C GLN A 534 11.87 7.88 -12.14
N MET A 535 11.33 6.66 -12.27
CA MET A 535 12.04 5.44 -11.85
C MET A 535 13.32 5.21 -12.68
N ARG A 536 13.26 5.40 -13.98
CA ARG A 536 14.46 5.36 -14.84
C ARG A 536 15.48 6.42 -14.47
N TYR A 537 15.03 7.64 -14.17
CA TYR A 537 15.91 8.71 -13.71
C TYR A 537 16.65 8.32 -12.42
N ILE A 538 15.92 7.75 -11.43
CA ILE A 538 16.50 7.25 -10.18
C ILE A 538 17.56 6.19 -10.44
N GLN A 539 17.29 5.23 -11.33
CA GLN A 539 18.20 4.13 -11.64
C GLN A 539 19.45 4.57 -12.41
N THR A 540 19.33 5.60 -13.26
CA THR A 540 20.41 6.04 -14.16
C THR A 540 21.20 7.24 -13.64
N LYS A 541 20.70 7.91 -12.57
CA LYS A 541 21.40 9.06 -11.99
C LYS A 541 22.76 8.66 -11.44
N LYS A 542 23.74 9.51 -11.68
CA LYS A 542 25.08 9.37 -11.06
C LYS A 542 24.96 9.59 -9.56
N LEU A 543 25.16 8.55 -8.78
CA LEU A 543 24.97 8.55 -7.34
C LEU A 543 26.13 9.18 -6.56
N GLY A 544 27.26 9.47 -7.19
CA GLY A 544 28.48 9.92 -6.52
C GLY A 544 29.36 8.76 -6.02
N PHE A 545 28.85 7.53 -6.11
CA PHE A 545 29.57 6.27 -5.91
C PHE A 545 29.16 5.28 -7.00
N ASP A 546 29.91 4.20 -7.12
CA ASP A 546 29.64 3.16 -8.10
C ASP A 546 29.12 1.90 -7.40
N LYS A 547 27.82 1.60 -7.60
CA LYS A 547 27.13 0.46 -6.99
C LYS A 547 27.35 -0.86 -7.74
N GLU A 548 27.83 -0.77 -9.00
CA GLU A 548 27.95 -1.95 -9.84
C GLU A 548 29.16 -2.81 -9.43
N GLN A 549 29.00 -4.11 -9.57
CA GLN A 549 30.06 -5.09 -9.26
C GLN A 549 30.60 -5.02 -7.82
N VAL A 550 29.82 -4.54 -6.86
CA VAL A 550 30.19 -4.54 -5.44
C VAL A 550 29.32 -5.56 -4.70
N VAL A 551 29.98 -6.57 -4.11
CA VAL A 551 29.36 -7.52 -3.20
C VAL A 551 29.62 -7.11 -1.76
N ILE A 552 28.63 -7.26 -0.92
CA ILE A 552 28.66 -7.00 0.52
C ILE A 552 28.59 -8.36 1.23
N ILE A 553 29.57 -8.65 2.05
CA ILE A 553 29.57 -9.84 2.92
C ILE A 553 29.26 -9.36 4.34
N ASN A 554 28.22 -9.93 4.93
CA ASN A 554 27.86 -9.60 6.30
C ASN A 554 28.82 -10.30 7.27
N THR A 555 29.61 -9.51 7.98
CA THR A 555 30.61 -9.96 8.95
C THR A 555 30.25 -9.64 10.39
N ALA A 556 29.03 -9.12 10.64
CA ALA A 556 28.57 -8.79 11.97
C ALA A 556 28.90 -9.93 12.96
N GLN A 557 29.42 -9.59 14.12
CA GLN A 557 29.86 -10.50 15.20
C GLN A 557 31.07 -11.39 14.86
N SER A 558 31.74 -11.16 13.72
CA SER A 558 33.07 -11.74 13.50
C SER A 558 34.11 -10.99 14.34
N THR A 559 35.21 -11.67 14.72
CA THR A 559 36.31 -10.96 15.38
C THR A 559 36.99 -10.01 14.39
N GLU A 560 37.51 -8.90 14.85
CA GLU A 560 38.23 -7.94 14.02
C GLU A 560 39.37 -8.60 13.26
N GLN A 561 40.08 -9.51 13.94
CA GLN A 561 41.21 -10.27 13.37
C GLN A 561 40.73 -11.18 12.22
N ASP A 562 39.56 -11.81 12.36
CA ASP A 562 38.99 -12.64 11.32
C ASP A 562 38.59 -11.81 10.10
N VAL A 563 37.95 -10.68 10.33
CA VAL A 563 37.49 -9.75 9.26
C VAL A 563 38.68 -9.19 8.46
N THR A 564 39.73 -8.74 9.17
CA THR A 564 40.93 -8.19 8.53
C THR A 564 41.67 -9.27 7.76
N THR A 565 41.78 -10.50 8.33
CA THR A 565 42.42 -11.63 7.67
C THR A 565 41.61 -12.06 6.45
N PHE A 566 40.31 -12.14 6.56
CA PHE A 566 39.37 -12.47 5.47
C PHE A 566 39.56 -11.48 4.30
N LYS A 567 39.47 -10.16 4.57
CA LYS A 567 39.70 -9.14 3.55
C LYS A 567 41.02 -9.35 2.82
N ARG A 568 42.09 -9.54 3.57
CA ARG A 568 43.47 -9.72 3.03
C ARG A 568 43.59 -10.96 2.14
N GLU A 569 43.05 -12.10 2.56
CA GLU A 569 43.09 -13.35 1.81
C GLU A 569 42.24 -13.27 0.51
N VAL A 570 41.03 -12.68 0.58
CA VAL A 570 40.18 -12.48 -0.59
C VAL A 570 40.83 -11.55 -1.62
N LEU A 571 41.52 -10.50 -1.19
CA LEU A 571 42.25 -9.58 -2.10
C LEU A 571 43.43 -10.21 -2.85
N ARG A 572 43.87 -11.42 -2.47
CA ARG A 572 44.89 -12.16 -3.26
C ARG A 572 44.29 -12.74 -4.56
N SER A 573 43.00 -12.82 -4.66
CA SER A 573 42.30 -13.30 -5.87
C SER A 573 42.36 -12.25 -6.98
N PRO A 574 42.84 -12.60 -8.20
CA PRO A 574 42.85 -11.66 -9.32
C PRO A 574 41.43 -11.26 -9.80
N ALA A 575 40.42 -11.96 -9.36
CA ALA A 575 39.02 -11.63 -9.66
C ALA A 575 38.52 -10.40 -8.88
N ILE A 576 39.21 -10.01 -7.81
CA ILE A 576 38.83 -8.92 -6.91
C ILE A 576 39.75 -7.73 -7.13
N LYS A 577 39.15 -6.57 -7.39
CA LYS A 577 39.87 -5.33 -7.64
C LYS A 577 40.30 -4.64 -6.35
N THR A 578 39.34 -4.45 -5.45
CA THR A 578 39.51 -3.75 -4.17
C THR A 578 38.53 -4.33 -3.15
N GLY A 579 38.79 -4.06 -1.87
CA GLY A 579 37.85 -4.43 -0.81
C GLY A 579 37.97 -3.50 0.38
N THR A 580 36.89 -3.26 1.08
CA THR A 580 36.81 -2.37 2.24
C THR A 580 36.04 -3.01 3.38
N VAL A 581 36.40 -2.62 4.59
CA VAL A 581 35.68 -2.93 5.81
C VAL A 581 35.05 -1.64 6.32
N SER A 582 33.74 -1.66 6.61
CA SER A 582 33.02 -0.47 7.07
C SER A 582 31.82 -0.81 7.93
N GLY A 583 31.52 0.08 8.87
CA GLY A 583 30.27 0.03 9.63
C GLY A 583 29.06 0.56 8.82
N PHE A 584 29.33 1.37 7.79
CA PHE A 584 28.26 2.03 7.01
C PHE A 584 28.49 1.88 5.50
N LEU A 585 27.38 1.70 4.80
CA LEU A 585 27.33 1.69 3.34
C LEU A 585 26.30 2.73 2.84
N PRO A 586 26.44 3.26 1.62
CA PRO A 586 25.51 4.28 1.10
C PRO A 586 24.14 3.73 0.71
N VAL A 587 23.64 2.70 1.42
CA VAL A 587 22.36 2.03 1.22
C VAL A 587 21.68 1.58 2.53
N THR A 588 22.33 1.79 3.68
CA THR A 588 21.82 1.36 4.98
C THR A 588 20.98 2.44 5.65
N SER A 589 20.02 2.02 6.49
CA SER A 589 19.09 2.93 7.17
C SER A 589 19.51 3.36 8.57
N ASN A 590 20.38 2.60 9.25
CA ASN A 590 20.86 2.95 10.59
C ASN A 590 22.02 3.92 10.50
N ARG A 591 21.87 5.10 11.08
CA ARG A 591 22.85 6.18 10.96
C ARG A 591 22.97 6.94 12.25
N TRP A 592 24.16 7.46 12.51
CA TRP A 592 24.48 8.24 13.68
C TRP A 592 24.76 9.67 13.26
N ASN A 593 23.95 10.60 13.73
CA ASN A 593 24.15 12.02 13.56
C ASN A 593 24.76 12.60 14.84
N ASP A 594 25.88 13.28 14.69
CA ASP A 594 26.50 14.06 15.74
C ASP A 594 26.58 15.54 15.37
N MET A 595 26.73 16.37 16.40
CA MET A 595 26.88 17.80 16.22
C MET A 595 28.36 18.18 16.18
N TRP A 596 28.74 18.81 15.08
CA TRP A 596 30.10 19.24 14.84
C TRP A 596 30.22 20.75 14.74
N TYR A 597 31.29 21.30 15.24
CA TYR A 597 31.52 22.74 15.31
C TYR A 597 32.80 23.10 14.55
N PRO A 598 32.87 24.30 13.92
CA PRO A 598 34.09 24.82 13.35
C PRO A 598 35.11 25.20 14.45
N GLU A 599 36.40 25.25 14.09
CA GLU A 599 37.53 25.42 15.01
C GLU A 599 37.44 26.65 15.91
N GLU A 600 36.85 27.72 15.43
CA GLU A 600 36.89 29.04 16.11
C GLU A 600 35.65 29.36 16.91
N GLU A 601 34.58 28.54 16.89
CA GLU A 601 33.32 28.92 17.51
C GLU A 601 32.57 27.73 18.15
N THR A 602 32.21 27.93 19.41
CA THR A 602 31.31 27.03 20.16
C THR A 602 29.85 27.52 20.11
N ASP A 603 29.52 28.51 19.26
CA ASP A 603 28.17 29.00 19.10
C ASP A 603 27.32 27.93 18.40
N GLN A 604 26.24 27.50 19.03
CA GLN A 604 25.30 26.53 18.50
C GLN A 604 24.69 26.90 17.15
N LYS A 605 24.64 28.18 16.81
CA LYS A 605 24.14 28.65 15.50
C LYS A 605 25.00 28.17 14.33
N LEU A 606 26.25 27.81 14.58
CA LEU A 606 27.19 27.35 13.56
C LEU A 606 27.47 25.84 13.63
N SER A 607 26.74 25.13 14.52
CA SER A 607 26.85 23.68 14.56
C SER A 607 26.29 23.03 13.28
N VAL A 608 26.96 22.00 12.80
CA VAL A 608 26.57 21.20 11.65
C VAL A 608 26.24 19.80 12.12
N GLY A 609 24.98 19.39 11.92
CA GLY A 609 24.59 17.99 12.08
C GLY A 609 25.23 17.17 10.96
N MET A 610 26.20 16.34 11.29
CA MET A 610 26.94 15.55 10.31
C MET A 610 26.93 14.08 10.71
N GLN A 611 26.69 13.22 9.73
CA GLN A 611 26.82 11.77 9.92
C GLN A 611 28.28 11.39 10.02
N GLU A 612 28.62 10.52 10.94
CA GLU A 612 29.93 9.96 11.12
C GLU A 612 29.96 8.51 10.65
N TRP A 613 30.77 8.24 9.63
CA TRP A 613 30.93 6.92 9.06
C TRP A 613 32.33 6.39 9.32
N GLN A 614 32.41 5.33 10.07
CA GLN A 614 33.66 4.64 10.35
C GLN A 614 34.03 3.76 9.14
N VAL A 615 35.17 4.02 8.56
CA VAL A 615 35.66 3.41 7.32
C VAL A 615 37.14 3.06 7.41
N ASP A 616 37.58 2.14 6.57
CA ASP A 616 38.98 1.85 6.35
C ASP A 616 39.57 2.68 5.19
N PRO A 617 40.88 2.70 4.98
CA PRO A 617 41.55 3.49 3.93
C PRO A 617 41.09 3.15 2.51
N ASP A 618 40.61 1.94 2.26
CA ASP A 618 40.18 1.46 0.94
C ASP A 618 38.75 1.81 0.57
N TYR A 619 37.98 2.42 1.49
CA TYR A 619 36.57 2.71 1.33
C TYR A 619 36.26 3.57 0.10
N VAL A 620 36.92 4.71 -0.01
CA VAL A 620 36.74 5.67 -1.11
C VAL A 620 37.04 5.02 -2.47
N ALA A 621 38.09 4.21 -2.55
CA ALA A 621 38.48 3.52 -3.77
C ALA A 621 37.54 2.35 -4.11
N THR A 622 37.11 1.58 -3.11
CA THR A 622 36.24 0.42 -3.32
C THR A 622 34.85 0.84 -3.79
N LEU A 623 34.31 1.94 -3.26
CA LEU A 623 33.03 2.47 -3.68
C LEU A 623 33.12 3.41 -4.90
N GLY A 624 34.34 3.67 -5.41
CA GLY A 624 34.52 4.53 -6.58
C GLY A 624 34.13 5.98 -6.34
N MET A 625 34.23 6.46 -5.09
CA MET A 625 33.95 7.85 -4.73
C MET A 625 35.05 8.79 -5.27
N GLN A 626 34.63 9.98 -5.68
CA GLN A 626 35.56 10.98 -6.24
C GLN A 626 36.07 11.90 -5.13
N LEU A 627 37.39 11.88 -4.89
CA LEU A 627 38.05 12.85 -4.04
C LEU A 627 38.26 14.15 -4.83
N LEU A 628 37.78 15.27 -4.33
CA LEU A 628 37.84 16.57 -5.00
C LEU A 628 39.03 17.40 -4.53
N LYS A 629 39.34 17.36 -3.22
CA LYS A 629 40.42 18.13 -2.60
C LYS A 629 41.12 17.29 -1.55
N GLY A 630 42.40 17.55 -1.32
CA GLY A 630 43.18 16.89 -0.30
C GLY A 630 43.58 15.46 -0.63
N ARG A 631 43.68 14.60 0.37
CA ARG A 631 44.14 13.20 0.25
C ARG A 631 43.19 12.23 0.96
N ASN A 632 43.30 10.98 0.58
CA ASN A 632 42.64 9.86 1.29
C ASN A 632 43.43 9.46 2.55
N PHE A 633 42.85 8.63 3.40
CA PHE A 633 43.54 7.95 4.50
C PHE A 633 44.65 7.08 3.99
N THR A 634 45.71 6.97 4.81
CA THR A 634 46.87 6.14 4.49
C THR A 634 46.97 4.99 5.49
N ALA A 635 47.00 3.78 5.01
CA ALA A 635 47.10 2.60 5.86
C ALA A 635 48.33 2.66 6.77
N GLY A 636 48.19 2.41 8.07
CA GLY A 636 49.25 2.41 9.05
C GLY A 636 49.70 3.79 9.54
N ARG A 637 49.11 4.90 9.06
CA ARG A 637 49.45 6.25 9.53
C ARG A 637 48.64 6.62 10.76
N ILE A 638 49.23 6.51 11.95
CA ILE A 638 48.59 6.79 13.25
C ILE A 638 47.98 8.19 13.30
N ALA A 639 48.62 9.19 12.69
CA ALA A 639 48.12 10.57 12.63
C ALA A 639 46.74 10.68 11.91
N ASP A 640 46.36 9.72 11.09
CA ASP A 640 45.10 9.73 10.39
C ASP A 640 43.90 9.34 11.31
N ASN A 641 44.16 8.81 12.52
CA ASN A 641 43.11 8.53 13.53
C ASN A 641 42.44 9.81 14.06
N GLN A 642 43.08 10.96 13.91
CA GLN A 642 42.52 12.27 14.29
C GLN A 642 42.15 13.09 13.05
N THR A 643 41.75 12.43 11.98
CA THR A 643 41.42 13.15 10.73
C THR A 643 40.05 12.69 10.19
N VAL A 644 39.49 13.53 9.35
CA VAL A 644 38.17 13.29 8.71
C VAL A 644 38.26 13.68 7.23
N ILE A 645 37.54 12.89 6.41
CA ILE A 645 37.21 13.25 5.03
C ILE A 645 35.74 13.63 4.98
N ILE A 646 35.42 14.83 4.56
CA ILE A 646 34.06 15.33 4.53
C ILE A 646 33.53 15.38 3.10
N ASN A 647 32.18 15.39 2.92
CA ASN A 647 31.57 15.62 1.62
C ASN A 647 31.41 17.13 1.30
N GLU A 648 31.05 17.48 0.07
CA GLU A 648 30.86 18.88 -0.36
C GLU A 648 29.76 19.57 0.47
N SER A 649 28.68 18.88 0.81
CA SER A 649 27.60 19.41 1.65
C SER A 649 28.08 19.81 3.03
N ALA A 650 28.95 19.02 3.66
CA ALA A 650 29.57 19.37 4.95
C ALA A 650 30.45 20.61 4.81
N ALA A 651 31.34 20.63 3.81
CA ALA A 651 32.22 21.78 3.56
C ALA A 651 31.42 23.08 3.36
N LYS A 652 30.30 23.00 2.64
CA LYS A 652 29.41 24.14 2.40
C LYS A 652 28.69 24.60 3.67
N GLN A 653 28.21 23.67 4.49
CA GLN A 653 27.50 24.03 5.74
C GLN A 653 28.45 24.63 6.78
N PHE A 654 29.70 24.15 6.86
CA PHE A 654 30.72 24.81 7.67
C PHE A 654 31.20 26.18 7.12
N GLY A 655 30.77 26.56 5.92
CA GLY A 655 31.18 27.82 5.29
C GLY A 655 32.62 27.82 4.78
N TYR A 656 33.30 26.67 4.66
CA TYR A 656 34.68 26.57 4.30
C TYR A 656 34.93 26.61 2.78
N GLN A 657 35.60 27.65 2.29
CA GLN A 657 36.09 27.70 0.90
C GLN A 657 37.30 26.77 0.71
N HIS A 658 38.18 26.68 1.73
CA HIS A 658 39.34 25.82 1.78
C HIS A 658 39.28 24.93 3.03
N PRO A 659 38.51 23.79 2.97
CA PRO A 659 38.27 22.97 4.14
C PRO A 659 39.49 22.14 4.59
N VAL A 660 40.39 21.73 3.64
CA VAL A 660 41.54 20.89 3.96
C VAL A 660 42.53 21.62 4.89
N GLY A 661 42.88 20.99 6.00
CA GLY A 661 43.75 21.54 7.06
C GLY A 661 42.99 22.28 8.16
N LYS A 662 41.65 22.50 7.99
CA LYS A 662 40.80 23.03 9.06
C LYS A 662 40.46 21.95 10.08
N THR A 663 40.29 22.35 11.34
CA THR A 663 39.87 21.47 12.43
C THR A 663 38.38 21.65 12.71
N ILE A 664 37.72 20.57 12.96
CA ILE A 664 36.34 20.54 13.46
C ILE A 664 36.29 19.76 14.76
N HIS A 665 35.37 20.08 15.66
CA HIS A 665 35.25 19.39 16.94
C HIS A 665 33.85 18.93 17.17
N LYS A 666 33.76 17.81 17.84
CA LYS A 666 32.49 17.15 18.22
C LYS A 666 32.07 17.62 19.61
N THR A 667 30.79 17.55 19.86
CA THR A 667 30.28 17.66 21.23
C THR A 667 30.93 16.60 22.12
N GLY A 668 31.70 17.04 23.12
CA GLY A 668 32.49 16.14 23.98
C GLY A 668 34.00 16.29 23.86
N GLY A 669 34.48 17.19 23.00
CA GLY A 669 35.88 17.62 22.92
C GLY A 669 36.78 16.86 21.95
N GLU A 670 36.28 15.90 21.18
CA GLU A 670 37.01 15.22 20.11
C GLU A 670 37.26 16.21 18.96
N GLN A 671 38.51 16.31 18.52
CA GLN A 671 38.93 17.19 17.44
C GLN A 671 39.42 16.36 16.25
N LEU A 672 38.97 16.69 15.03
CA LEU A 672 39.40 16.05 13.81
C LEU A 672 39.86 17.09 12.79
N THR A 673 40.99 16.83 12.14
CA THR A 673 41.52 17.67 11.05
C THR A 673 40.97 17.18 9.71
N ILE A 674 40.41 18.05 8.91
CA ILE A 674 39.89 17.74 7.57
C ILE A 674 41.09 17.49 6.64
N ILE A 675 41.25 16.25 6.13
CA ILE A 675 42.35 15.91 5.20
C ILE A 675 41.91 15.80 3.76
N GLY A 676 40.61 15.67 3.51
CA GLY A 676 40.07 15.52 2.18
C GLY A 676 38.62 15.91 2.07
N VAL A 677 38.20 16.16 0.83
CA VAL A 677 36.78 16.42 0.48
C VAL A 677 36.40 15.48 -0.64
N VAL A 678 35.40 14.64 -0.40
CA VAL A 678 34.76 13.80 -1.43
C VAL A 678 33.57 14.53 -2.05
N LYS A 679 33.29 14.21 -3.31
CA LYS A 679 32.10 14.69 -3.99
C LYS A 679 30.85 14.20 -3.26
N ASP A 680 29.81 15.00 -3.27
CA ASP A 680 28.51 14.60 -2.73
C ASP A 680 28.01 13.30 -3.36
N PHE A 681 27.52 12.40 -2.52
CA PHE A 681 27.01 11.10 -2.92
C PHE A 681 25.66 10.81 -2.28
N HIS A 682 24.77 10.12 -3.02
CA HIS A 682 23.45 9.76 -2.57
C HIS A 682 23.49 8.49 -1.71
N TYR A 683 23.33 8.64 -0.43
CA TYR A 683 23.29 7.51 0.51
C TYR A 683 21.89 7.27 1.11
N GLU A 684 20.96 8.12 0.75
CA GLU A 684 19.53 8.00 1.04
C GLU A 684 18.72 7.99 -0.25
N SER A 685 17.42 7.75 -0.10
CA SER A 685 16.49 7.89 -1.21
C SER A 685 16.60 9.28 -1.84
N LEU A 686 16.51 9.35 -3.17
CA LEU A 686 16.48 10.62 -3.94
C LEU A 686 15.25 11.50 -3.59
N ARG A 687 14.44 11.05 -2.63
CA ARG A 687 13.44 11.92 -1.97
C ARG A 687 14.09 12.96 -1.08
N ASN A 688 15.27 12.65 -0.53
CA ASN A 688 16.00 13.50 0.41
C ASN A 688 17.17 14.22 -0.30
N THR A 689 17.53 15.37 0.22
CA THR A 689 18.74 16.08 -0.18
C THR A 689 19.96 15.40 0.43
N ILE A 690 21.11 15.53 -0.23
CA ILE A 690 22.39 15.03 0.31
C ILE A 690 22.76 15.87 1.54
N GLU A 691 23.04 15.21 2.65
CA GLU A 691 23.40 15.82 3.92
C GLU A 691 24.90 15.74 4.19
N PRO A 692 25.42 16.49 5.19
CA PRO A 692 26.78 16.40 5.66
C PRO A 692 27.17 14.99 6.11
N VAL A 693 28.29 14.50 5.61
CA VAL A 693 28.91 13.22 6.00
C VAL A 693 30.37 13.42 6.24
N GLY A 694 30.87 12.88 7.36
CA GLY A 694 32.28 12.75 7.68
C GLY A 694 32.66 11.27 7.66
N LEU A 695 33.69 10.93 6.86
CA LEU A 695 34.33 9.62 6.91
C LEU A 695 35.49 9.71 7.92
N VAL A 696 35.46 8.85 8.93
CA VAL A 696 36.43 8.81 10.01
C VAL A 696 37.18 7.47 9.94
N LEU A 697 38.48 7.49 10.09
CA LEU A 697 39.24 6.25 10.11
C LEU A 697 38.92 5.46 11.37
N ASP A 698 38.50 4.23 11.20
CA ASP A 698 38.26 3.35 12.35
C ASP A 698 39.63 2.95 12.98
N ALA A 699 39.83 3.39 14.22
CA ALA A 699 41.03 3.11 14.96
C ALA A 699 41.25 1.62 15.23
N THR A 700 40.18 0.82 15.20
CA THR A 700 40.27 -0.64 15.39
C THR A 700 40.80 -1.37 14.17
N ALA A 701 40.66 -0.80 12.95
CA ALA A 701 41.33 -1.32 11.75
C ALA A 701 42.88 -1.29 11.87
N LEU A 702 43.39 -0.68 12.91
CA LEU A 702 44.82 -0.54 13.23
C LEU A 702 45.20 -1.22 14.56
N GLY A 703 44.34 -2.01 15.18
CA GLY A 703 44.61 -2.72 16.43
C GLY A 703 44.26 -1.95 17.72
N GLY A 704 43.35 -1.04 17.69
CA GLY A 704 42.86 -0.27 18.86
C GLY A 704 41.61 -0.87 19.49
N ASN A 705 41.48 -0.76 20.80
CA ASN A 705 40.38 -1.33 21.63
C ASN A 705 39.04 -0.51 21.60
N ALA A 706 38.60 -0.01 20.47
CA ALA A 706 37.33 0.69 20.39
C ALA A 706 36.18 -0.26 19.97
N GLY A 707 35.24 -0.47 20.82
CA GLY A 707 34.17 -1.48 20.73
C GLY A 707 33.08 -1.23 19.67
N HIS A 708 33.44 -1.00 18.43
CA HIS A 708 32.52 -0.93 17.31
C HIS A 708 32.77 -2.10 16.35
N SER A 709 31.72 -2.83 16.02
CA SER A 709 31.80 -3.99 15.14
C SER A 709 31.78 -3.57 13.68
N PHE A 710 32.73 -4.09 12.89
CA PHE A 710 32.69 -4.02 11.44
C PHE A 710 31.62 -4.98 10.91
N ASP A 711 30.49 -4.44 10.55
CA ASP A 711 29.33 -5.26 10.17
C ASP A 711 29.43 -5.77 8.74
N ASN A 712 30.24 -5.14 7.88
CA ASN A 712 30.29 -5.44 6.47
C ASN A 712 31.72 -5.41 5.89
N VAL A 713 32.04 -6.41 5.07
CA VAL A 713 33.18 -6.36 4.15
C VAL A 713 32.65 -6.29 2.73
N SER A 714 33.06 -5.28 1.99
CA SER A 714 32.61 -5.11 0.61
C SER A 714 33.79 -5.30 -0.36
N PHE A 715 33.55 -6.05 -1.43
CA PHE A 715 34.54 -6.31 -2.47
C PHE A 715 34.03 -5.85 -3.83
N ARG A 716 34.89 -5.19 -4.59
CA ARG A 716 34.63 -4.86 -6.00
C ARG A 716 35.23 -5.90 -6.90
N PHE A 717 34.45 -6.46 -7.78
CA PHE A 717 34.90 -7.41 -8.78
C PHE A 717 35.70 -6.72 -9.91
N GLN A 718 36.67 -7.45 -10.45
CA GLN A 718 37.38 -7.07 -11.68
C GLN A 718 36.98 -7.96 -12.86
N THR A 719 36.22 -8.99 -12.62
CA THR A 719 35.77 -9.99 -13.59
C THR A 719 34.31 -9.87 -13.90
N ALA A 720 33.92 -10.28 -15.11
CA ALA A 720 32.52 -10.49 -15.46
C ALA A 720 31.96 -11.83 -14.93
N ASP A 721 32.81 -12.78 -14.56
CA ASP A 721 32.42 -14.05 -13.94
C ASP A 721 32.27 -13.89 -12.43
N VAL A 722 31.09 -13.35 -12.05
CA VAL A 722 30.70 -13.12 -10.67
C VAL A 722 30.57 -14.43 -9.88
N SER A 723 30.15 -15.51 -10.54
CA SER A 723 29.90 -16.80 -9.87
C SER A 723 31.21 -17.44 -9.35
N THR A 724 32.26 -17.45 -10.16
CA THR A 724 33.58 -17.94 -9.78
C THR A 724 34.22 -17.08 -8.68
N ALA A 725 34.04 -15.76 -8.78
CA ALA A 725 34.54 -14.83 -7.76
C ALA A 725 33.83 -15.05 -6.41
N LEU A 726 32.50 -15.18 -6.40
CA LEU A 726 31.72 -15.50 -5.19
C LEU A 726 32.11 -16.84 -4.58
N ALA A 727 32.27 -17.89 -5.39
CA ALA A 727 32.70 -19.20 -4.91
C ALA A 727 34.10 -19.15 -4.25
N SER A 728 34.98 -18.28 -4.76
CA SER A 728 36.29 -18.04 -4.15
C SER A 728 36.19 -17.33 -2.79
N ILE A 729 35.33 -16.30 -2.71
CA ILE A 729 35.06 -15.59 -1.45
C ILE A 729 34.44 -16.52 -0.43
N GLU A 730 33.44 -17.34 -0.81
CA GLU A 730 32.78 -18.29 0.07
C GLU A 730 33.75 -19.34 0.60
N ARG A 731 34.64 -19.86 -0.25
CA ARG A 731 35.68 -20.81 0.16
C ARG A 731 36.61 -20.21 1.22
N THR A 732 37.06 -19.00 1.01
CA THR A 732 37.93 -18.25 1.96
C THR A 732 37.17 -18.00 3.26
N TRP A 733 35.86 -17.62 3.19
CA TRP A 733 35.01 -17.43 4.36
C TRP A 733 34.89 -18.71 5.21
N LYS A 734 34.62 -19.85 4.58
CA LYS A 734 34.51 -21.13 5.27
C LYS A 734 35.81 -21.58 5.96
N GLN A 735 36.94 -21.13 5.49
CA GLN A 735 38.27 -21.42 6.10
C GLN A 735 38.54 -20.57 7.35
N ILE A 736 38.06 -19.30 7.36
CA ILE A 736 38.36 -18.34 8.41
C ILE A 736 37.24 -18.25 9.44
N ALA A 737 36.01 -18.16 8.98
CA ALA A 737 34.83 -18.02 9.83
C ALA A 737 34.15 -19.37 10.09
N LEU A 738 34.84 -20.27 10.78
CA LEU A 738 34.42 -21.65 11.05
C LEU A 738 33.01 -21.69 11.67
N GLY A 739 32.09 -22.41 11.01
CA GLY A 739 30.73 -22.62 11.50
C GLY A 739 29.78 -21.44 11.32
N ARG A 740 30.18 -20.37 10.65
CA ARG A 740 29.30 -19.22 10.35
C ARG A 740 28.74 -19.30 8.93
N PRO A 741 27.46 -19.03 8.73
CA PRO A 741 26.84 -19.01 7.40
C PRO A 741 27.47 -17.90 6.53
N PHE A 742 27.71 -18.21 5.26
CA PHE A 742 28.09 -17.22 4.26
C PHE A 742 26.85 -16.49 3.75
N THR A 743 26.72 -15.24 4.12
CA THR A 743 25.60 -14.38 3.65
C THR A 743 26.16 -13.18 2.91
N TYR A 744 25.60 -12.93 1.75
CA TYR A 744 26.01 -11.79 0.92
C TYR A 744 24.82 -11.12 0.27
N SER A 745 25.00 -9.86 -0.13
CA SER A 745 24.09 -9.11 -1.01
C SER A 745 24.91 -8.27 -1.98
N PHE A 746 24.26 -7.78 -3.05
CA PHE A 746 24.90 -6.84 -3.96
C PHE A 746 24.50 -5.41 -3.59
N LEU A 747 25.44 -4.48 -3.68
CA LEU A 747 25.20 -3.06 -3.39
C LEU A 747 24.11 -2.47 -4.30
N SER A 748 24.04 -2.92 -5.56
CA SER A 748 22.99 -2.57 -6.49
C SER A 748 21.60 -3.06 -6.05
N GLU A 749 21.50 -4.29 -5.51
CA GLU A 749 20.25 -4.85 -5.00
C GLU A 749 19.76 -4.13 -3.73
N GLU A 750 20.69 -3.80 -2.83
CA GLU A 750 20.39 -3.02 -1.63
C GLU A 750 19.94 -1.60 -1.98
N PHE A 751 20.56 -0.98 -2.97
CA PHE A 751 20.13 0.32 -3.49
C PHE A 751 18.71 0.24 -4.10
N ASP A 752 18.46 -0.76 -4.94
CA ASP A 752 17.16 -0.95 -5.57
C ASP A 752 16.09 -1.30 -4.53
N ALA A 753 16.48 -1.94 -3.42
CA ALA A 753 15.58 -2.24 -2.29
C ALA A 753 14.96 -1.00 -1.66
N MET A 754 15.68 0.14 -1.66
CA MET A 754 15.16 1.42 -1.16
C MET A 754 13.97 1.94 -1.97
N TYR A 755 13.80 1.50 -3.21
CA TYR A 755 12.74 1.95 -4.13
C TYR A 755 11.72 0.86 -4.47
N ARG A 756 11.75 -0.28 -3.74
CA ARG A 756 10.80 -1.39 -3.99
C ARG A 756 9.34 -0.98 -3.87
N ALA A 757 9.04 -0.05 -2.97
CA ALA A 757 7.67 0.46 -2.82
C ALA A 757 7.21 1.22 -4.07
N GLU A 758 8.05 2.11 -4.60
CA GLU A 758 7.79 2.90 -5.81
C GLU A 758 7.72 2.01 -7.06
N GLN A 759 8.62 1.03 -7.18
CA GLN A 759 8.60 0.06 -8.29
C GLN A 759 7.30 -0.76 -8.29
N ARG A 760 6.83 -1.19 -7.13
CA ARG A 760 5.53 -1.90 -7.02
C ARG A 760 4.37 -1.03 -7.46
N ILE A 761 4.37 0.23 -7.03
CA ILE A 761 3.35 1.20 -7.44
C ILE A 761 3.38 1.39 -8.96
N GLU A 762 4.55 1.55 -9.56
CA GLU A 762 4.72 1.65 -11.01
C GLU A 762 4.11 0.44 -11.73
N GLN A 763 4.43 -0.78 -11.29
CA GLN A 763 3.92 -2.01 -11.89
C GLN A 763 2.40 -2.13 -11.75
N LEU A 764 1.84 -1.78 -10.59
CA LEU A 764 0.39 -1.79 -10.35
C LEU A 764 -0.32 -0.75 -11.21
N PHE A 765 0.26 0.44 -11.36
CA PHE A 765 -0.25 1.47 -12.28
C PHE A 765 -0.27 0.99 -13.72
N MET A 766 0.81 0.33 -14.18
CA MET A 766 0.90 -0.23 -15.52
C MET A 766 -0.19 -1.28 -15.78
N VAL A 767 -0.43 -2.18 -14.82
CA VAL A 767 -1.50 -3.18 -14.90
C VAL A 767 -2.88 -2.52 -14.94
N PHE A 768 -3.14 -1.57 -14.06
CA PHE A 768 -4.42 -0.87 -13.99
C PHE A 768 -4.70 -0.01 -15.23
N ALA A 769 -3.68 0.70 -15.72
CA ALA A 769 -3.79 1.45 -16.97
C ALA A 769 -4.08 0.50 -18.16
N SER A 770 -3.42 -0.65 -18.23
CA SER A 770 -3.66 -1.66 -19.27
C SER A 770 -5.10 -2.17 -19.23
N VAL A 771 -5.63 -2.47 -18.03
CA VAL A 771 -7.04 -2.90 -17.88
C VAL A 771 -8.01 -1.78 -18.25
N ALA A 772 -7.75 -0.53 -17.84
CA ALA A 772 -8.57 0.62 -18.21
C ALA A 772 -8.63 0.82 -19.73
N ILE A 773 -7.48 0.72 -20.40
CA ILE A 773 -7.37 0.78 -21.87
C ILE A 773 -8.15 -0.37 -22.50
N LEU A 774 -7.99 -1.58 -22.00
CA LEU A 774 -8.71 -2.75 -22.52
C LEU A 774 -10.22 -2.57 -22.43
N ILE A 775 -10.75 -2.10 -21.29
CA ILE A 775 -12.19 -1.82 -21.11
C ILE A 775 -12.64 -0.71 -22.08
N ALA A 776 -11.82 0.33 -22.27
CA ALA A 776 -12.10 1.41 -23.23
C ALA A 776 -12.16 0.89 -24.67
N CYS A 777 -11.21 0.02 -25.05
CA CYS A 777 -11.19 -0.64 -26.36
C CYS A 777 -12.43 -1.52 -26.59
N LEU A 778 -12.83 -2.32 -25.58
CA LEU A 778 -14.05 -3.14 -25.65
C LEU A 778 -15.29 -2.27 -25.90
N GLY A 779 -15.34 -1.10 -25.26
CA GLY A 779 -16.40 -0.11 -25.47
C GLY A 779 -16.43 0.44 -26.90
N LEU A 780 -15.30 0.92 -27.40
CA LEU A 780 -15.18 1.44 -28.77
C LEU A 780 -15.46 0.35 -29.80
N PHE A 781 -14.95 -0.85 -29.58
CA PHE A 781 -15.19 -1.99 -30.46
C PHE A 781 -16.68 -2.27 -30.61
N GLY A 782 -17.41 -2.36 -29.51
CA GLY A 782 -18.86 -2.60 -29.54
C GLY A 782 -19.63 -1.42 -30.15
N LEU A 783 -19.21 -0.19 -29.88
CA LEU A 783 -19.84 1.01 -30.44
C LEU A 783 -19.58 1.15 -31.95
N SER A 784 -18.36 0.89 -32.41
CA SER A 784 -17.99 0.96 -33.83
C SER A 784 -18.68 -0.15 -34.63
N ALA A 785 -18.78 -1.38 -34.08
CA ALA A 785 -19.55 -2.45 -34.67
C ALA A 785 -21.02 -2.07 -34.89
N PHE A 786 -21.64 -1.47 -33.86
CA PHE A 786 -23.01 -0.99 -33.96
C PHE A 786 -23.18 0.16 -34.97
N ALA A 787 -22.28 1.17 -34.96
CA ALA A 787 -22.33 2.28 -35.92
C ALA A 787 -22.16 1.80 -37.37
N ALA A 788 -21.29 0.83 -37.61
CA ALA A 788 -21.09 0.19 -38.89
C ALA A 788 -22.35 -0.54 -39.37
N GLU A 789 -23.02 -1.28 -38.44
CA GLU A 789 -24.27 -2.00 -38.75
C GLU A 789 -25.43 -1.03 -39.08
N GLN A 790 -25.56 0.11 -38.34
CA GLN A 790 -26.58 1.12 -38.66
C GLN A 790 -26.38 1.80 -40.01
N ARG A 791 -25.13 2.00 -40.45
CA ARG A 791 -24.80 2.68 -41.71
C ARG A 791 -24.55 1.69 -42.83
N GLN A 792 -24.94 0.43 -42.69
CA GLN A 792 -24.65 -0.63 -43.70
C GLN A 792 -25.22 -0.30 -45.06
N LYS A 793 -26.45 0.23 -45.16
CA LYS A 793 -27.05 0.67 -46.45
C LYS A 793 -26.30 1.89 -47.03
N GLU A 794 -25.91 2.86 -46.24
CA GLU A 794 -25.12 4.03 -46.63
C GLU A 794 -23.73 3.62 -47.16
N ILE A 795 -23.07 2.70 -46.47
CA ILE A 795 -21.79 2.12 -46.85
C ILE A 795 -21.93 1.33 -48.16
N GLY A 796 -23.01 0.53 -48.29
CA GLY A 796 -23.31 -0.21 -49.53
C GLY A 796 -23.50 0.72 -50.72
N VAL A 797 -24.29 1.77 -50.64
CA VAL A 797 -24.49 2.78 -51.71
C VAL A 797 -23.18 3.46 -52.08
N ARG A 798 -22.42 3.95 -51.10
CA ARG A 798 -21.13 4.59 -51.36
C ARG A 798 -20.12 3.67 -52.04
N LYS A 799 -20.12 2.38 -51.68
CA LYS A 799 -19.26 1.38 -52.29
C LYS A 799 -19.62 1.10 -53.73
N VAL A 800 -20.93 1.05 -54.08
CA VAL A 800 -21.41 0.96 -55.44
C VAL A 800 -21.02 2.21 -56.25
N LEU A 801 -20.97 3.38 -55.60
CA LEU A 801 -20.52 4.65 -56.21
C LEU A 801 -18.98 4.79 -56.23
N GLY A 802 -18.20 3.75 -55.93
CA GLY A 802 -16.75 3.71 -56.07
C GLY A 802 -15.94 4.22 -54.83
N ALA A 803 -16.58 4.35 -53.65
CA ALA A 803 -15.84 4.76 -52.45
C ALA A 803 -14.81 3.69 -52.04
N SER A 804 -13.56 4.14 -51.76
CA SER A 804 -12.48 3.27 -51.28
C SER A 804 -12.71 2.80 -49.86
N VAL A 805 -12.12 1.67 -49.48
CA VAL A 805 -12.16 1.15 -48.11
C VAL A 805 -11.60 2.19 -47.10
N THR A 806 -10.50 2.87 -47.47
CA THR A 806 -9.88 3.92 -46.69
C THR A 806 -10.83 5.10 -46.46
N GLY A 807 -11.60 5.54 -47.47
CA GLY A 807 -12.59 6.60 -47.35
C GLY A 807 -13.71 6.24 -46.37
N ILE A 808 -14.18 4.98 -46.36
CA ILE A 808 -15.20 4.48 -45.45
C ILE A 808 -14.65 4.40 -43.99
N VAL A 809 -13.40 3.90 -43.86
CA VAL A 809 -12.74 3.85 -42.52
C VAL A 809 -12.56 5.26 -41.96
N THR A 810 -12.09 6.20 -42.75
CA THR A 810 -11.91 7.60 -42.29
C THR A 810 -13.24 8.24 -41.87
N LEU A 811 -14.31 7.99 -42.62
CA LEU A 811 -15.64 8.49 -42.31
C LEU A 811 -16.14 7.99 -40.94
N LEU A 812 -16.02 6.69 -40.70
CA LEU A 812 -16.45 6.08 -39.45
C LEU A 812 -15.55 6.46 -38.29
N SER A 813 -14.23 6.60 -38.52
CA SER A 813 -13.27 6.97 -37.45
C SER A 813 -13.43 8.40 -36.97
N LYS A 814 -13.81 9.34 -37.84
CA LYS A 814 -13.94 10.77 -37.50
C LYS A 814 -14.90 11.03 -36.32
N ASP A 815 -16.00 10.30 -36.27
CA ASP A 815 -17.03 10.47 -35.24
C ASP A 815 -16.57 10.02 -33.84
N PHE A 816 -15.62 9.06 -33.78
CA PHE A 816 -15.06 8.54 -32.54
C PHE A 816 -13.76 9.22 -32.12
N LEU A 817 -12.99 9.80 -33.04
CA LEU A 817 -11.74 10.50 -32.73
C LEU A 817 -11.99 11.85 -32.06
N LYS A 818 -13.07 12.59 -32.42
CA LYS A 818 -13.40 13.86 -31.79
C LYS A 818 -13.50 13.78 -30.27
N PRO A 819 -14.27 12.82 -29.66
CA PRO A 819 -14.30 12.63 -28.21
C PRO A 819 -12.93 12.31 -27.61
N VAL A 820 -12.08 11.52 -28.29
CA VAL A 820 -10.73 11.17 -27.82
C VAL A 820 -9.83 12.42 -27.79
N LEU A 821 -9.87 13.27 -28.81
CA LEU A 821 -9.11 14.54 -28.83
C LEU A 821 -9.53 15.47 -27.69
N ILE A 822 -10.84 15.61 -27.47
CA ILE A 822 -11.37 16.42 -26.35
C ILE A 822 -10.90 15.82 -25.01
N ALA A 823 -10.92 14.49 -24.87
CA ALA A 823 -10.46 13.79 -23.68
C ALA A 823 -8.97 14.07 -23.37
N ILE A 824 -8.10 14.08 -24.41
CA ILE A 824 -6.68 14.41 -24.26
C ILE A 824 -6.52 15.85 -23.73
N VAL A 825 -7.26 16.80 -24.28
CA VAL A 825 -7.21 18.22 -23.85
C VAL A 825 -7.66 18.38 -22.38
N ILE A 826 -8.68 17.64 -21.96
CA ILE A 826 -9.19 17.70 -20.57
C ILE A 826 -8.25 16.98 -19.61
N ALA A 827 -7.74 15.79 -19.99
CA ALA A 827 -6.91 14.96 -19.12
C ALA A 827 -5.53 15.56 -18.87
N SER A 828 -4.94 16.26 -19.86
CA SER A 828 -3.57 16.78 -19.77
C SER A 828 -3.36 17.78 -18.62
N PRO A 829 -4.18 18.81 -18.40
CA PRO A 829 -4.03 19.72 -17.27
C PRO A 829 -4.20 19.01 -15.92
N VAL A 830 -5.17 18.09 -15.82
CA VAL A 830 -5.43 17.33 -14.59
C VAL A 830 -4.25 16.43 -14.27
N ALA A 831 -3.72 15.72 -15.27
CA ALA A 831 -2.54 14.88 -15.13
C ALA A 831 -1.30 15.71 -14.74
N TRP A 832 -1.11 16.84 -15.37
CA TRP A 832 -0.02 17.77 -15.06
C TRP A 832 -0.06 18.20 -13.59
N TRP A 833 -1.22 18.63 -13.10
CA TRP A 833 -1.41 19.05 -11.72
C TRP A 833 -1.17 17.90 -10.72
N ALA A 834 -1.77 16.73 -10.98
CA ALA A 834 -1.63 15.57 -10.10
C ALA A 834 -0.17 15.08 -10.01
N MET A 835 0.49 14.99 -11.18
CA MET A 835 1.88 14.53 -11.24
C MET A 835 2.87 15.57 -10.70
N THR A 836 2.59 16.87 -10.83
CA THR A 836 3.39 17.91 -10.16
C THR A 836 3.38 17.71 -8.66
N LYS A 837 2.21 17.46 -8.06
CA LYS A 837 2.11 17.21 -6.62
C LYS A 837 2.86 15.93 -6.20
N TRP A 838 2.77 14.87 -6.98
CA TRP A 838 3.48 13.64 -6.71
C TRP A 838 5.01 13.83 -6.79
N LEU A 839 5.49 14.51 -7.80
CA LEU A 839 6.92 14.81 -8.00
C LEU A 839 7.48 15.76 -6.93
N GLN A 840 6.68 16.58 -6.28
CA GLN A 840 7.12 17.42 -5.14
C GLN A 840 7.61 16.60 -3.95
N GLY A 841 7.22 15.32 -3.85
CA GLY A 841 7.74 14.40 -2.84
C GLY A 841 9.18 13.92 -3.09
N PHE A 842 9.83 14.35 -4.19
CA PHE A 842 11.23 14.01 -4.52
C PHE A 842 12.07 15.28 -4.55
N ALA A 843 13.21 15.28 -3.82
CA ALA A 843 14.19 16.36 -3.92
C ALA A 843 14.85 16.36 -5.32
N TYR A 844 15.05 15.17 -5.87
CA TYR A 844 15.59 14.96 -7.21
C TYR A 844 14.55 14.35 -8.12
N LYS A 845 14.02 15.13 -9.04
CA LYS A 845 12.90 14.78 -9.91
C LYS A 845 13.20 15.09 -11.38
N VAL A 846 12.47 14.40 -12.26
CA VAL A 846 12.45 14.70 -13.69
C VAL A 846 11.63 15.96 -13.96
N ASP A 847 12.00 16.72 -14.99
CA ASP A 847 11.14 17.76 -15.51
C ASP A 847 9.98 17.15 -16.30
N MET A 848 8.81 17.79 -16.19
CA MET A 848 7.62 17.34 -16.93
C MET A 848 7.67 17.90 -18.36
N ASP A 849 8.24 17.13 -19.25
CA ASP A 849 8.35 17.46 -20.64
C ASP A 849 7.01 17.32 -21.39
N TRP A 850 6.74 18.22 -22.32
CA TRP A 850 5.54 18.21 -23.17
C TRP A 850 5.39 16.93 -24.01
N TRP A 851 6.51 16.28 -24.35
CA TRP A 851 6.51 15.07 -25.19
C TRP A 851 5.79 13.89 -24.52
N VAL A 852 5.76 13.82 -23.20
CA VAL A 852 5.03 12.75 -22.46
C VAL A 852 3.54 12.83 -22.77
N PHE A 853 2.99 14.05 -22.79
CA PHE A 853 1.58 14.31 -23.13
C PHE A 853 1.31 14.01 -24.61
N ALA A 854 2.26 14.35 -25.49
CA ALA A 854 2.17 14.01 -26.90
C ALA A 854 2.16 12.50 -27.12
N VAL A 855 3.07 11.76 -26.51
CA VAL A 855 3.14 10.28 -26.61
C VAL A 855 1.86 9.65 -26.07
N ALA A 856 1.35 10.09 -24.91
CA ALA A 856 0.09 9.60 -24.35
C ALA A 856 -1.10 9.87 -25.30
N GLY A 857 -1.12 11.06 -25.93
CA GLY A 857 -2.10 11.40 -26.95
C GLY A 857 -2.01 10.51 -28.18
N PHE A 858 -0.81 10.32 -28.72
CA PHE A 858 -0.57 9.43 -29.89
C PHE A 858 -0.94 7.99 -29.59
N LEU A 859 -0.58 7.46 -28.41
CA LEU A 859 -0.97 6.12 -27.97
C LEU A 859 -2.49 5.98 -27.91
N SER A 860 -3.17 6.95 -27.30
CA SER A 860 -4.63 6.93 -27.14
C SER A 860 -5.34 6.99 -28.50
N ILE A 861 -4.88 7.85 -29.41
CA ILE A 861 -5.39 7.95 -30.78
C ILE A 861 -5.10 6.67 -31.55
N GLY A 862 -3.88 6.13 -31.47
CA GLY A 862 -3.47 4.90 -32.15
C GLY A 862 -4.31 3.70 -31.72
N ILE A 863 -4.51 3.53 -30.42
CA ILE A 863 -5.33 2.46 -29.82
C ILE A 863 -6.79 2.60 -30.29
N ALA A 864 -7.35 3.81 -30.26
CA ALA A 864 -8.70 4.09 -30.73
C ALA A 864 -8.85 3.78 -32.22
N LEU A 865 -7.90 4.24 -33.06
CA LEU A 865 -7.89 3.96 -34.49
C LEU A 865 -7.79 2.47 -34.82
N LEU A 866 -6.89 1.74 -34.16
CA LEU A 866 -6.74 0.29 -34.32
C LEU A 866 -8.05 -0.43 -34.00
N THR A 867 -8.66 -0.07 -32.84
CA THR A 867 -9.92 -0.70 -32.40
C THR A 867 -11.06 -0.45 -33.39
N ILE A 868 -11.19 0.77 -33.89
CA ILE A 868 -12.26 1.15 -34.83
C ILE A 868 -11.99 0.57 -36.22
N SER A 869 -10.73 0.58 -36.66
CA SER A 869 -10.37 0.11 -38.01
C SER A 869 -10.74 -1.36 -38.26
N VAL A 870 -10.58 -2.22 -37.23
CA VAL A 870 -10.96 -3.64 -37.31
C VAL A 870 -12.43 -3.78 -37.72
N GLN A 871 -13.33 -3.03 -37.12
CA GLN A 871 -14.77 -3.12 -37.41
C GLN A 871 -15.14 -2.37 -38.72
N SER A 872 -14.50 -1.25 -38.97
CA SER A 872 -14.72 -0.44 -40.18
C SER A 872 -14.27 -1.15 -41.43
N ILE A 873 -13.13 -1.85 -41.40
CA ILE A 873 -12.64 -2.68 -42.52
C ILE A 873 -13.59 -3.85 -42.73
N LYS A 874 -14.01 -4.54 -41.66
CA LYS A 874 -14.96 -5.65 -41.76
C LYS A 874 -16.27 -5.20 -42.42
N ALA A 875 -16.79 -4.01 -42.05
CA ALA A 875 -17.99 -3.44 -42.62
C ALA A 875 -17.78 -3.01 -44.10
N ALA A 876 -16.63 -2.45 -44.44
CA ALA A 876 -16.29 -2.03 -45.80
C ALA A 876 -16.07 -3.23 -46.75
N LEU A 877 -15.68 -4.40 -46.25
CA LEU A 877 -15.47 -5.62 -47.02
C LEU A 877 -16.77 -6.41 -47.32
N VAL A 878 -17.88 -6.09 -46.63
CA VAL A 878 -19.18 -6.75 -46.90
C VAL A 878 -19.62 -6.53 -48.32
N ASN A 879 -20.21 -7.58 -48.96
CA ASN A 879 -20.71 -7.52 -50.33
C ASN A 879 -21.86 -6.51 -50.44
N PRO A 880 -21.75 -5.46 -51.31
CA PRO A 880 -22.79 -4.42 -51.46
C PRO A 880 -24.17 -4.97 -51.80
N VAL A 881 -24.26 -6.07 -52.60
CA VAL A 881 -25.52 -6.72 -52.98
C VAL A 881 -26.26 -7.30 -51.78
N LYS A 882 -25.51 -7.89 -50.80
CA LYS A 882 -26.11 -8.37 -49.54
C LYS A 882 -26.55 -7.20 -48.64
N SER A 883 -25.84 -6.09 -48.71
CA SER A 883 -26.17 -4.90 -47.89
C SER A 883 -27.43 -4.16 -48.37
N LEU A 884 -27.75 -4.22 -49.65
CA LEU A 884 -28.90 -3.59 -50.25
C LEU A 884 -30.16 -4.49 -50.25
N ARG A 885 -29.98 -5.83 -50.18
CA ARG A 885 -31.05 -6.84 -50.20
C ARG A 885 -31.59 -7.18 -48.80
N SER A 886 -31.01 -6.71 -47.72
CA SER A 886 -31.49 -6.94 -46.34
C SER A 886 -32.71 -6.03 -46.08
N GLU A 887 -33.94 -6.59 -46.26
CA GLU A 887 -35.17 -6.05 -45.73
C GLU A 887 -35.29 -6.24 -44.21
#